data_a71b5bc0a8c7ea0cd1a25ddab4acebc7
#
_entry.id   a71b5bc0a8c7ea0cd1a25ddab4acebc7
#
_cell.length_a   1.000
_cell.length_b   1.000
_cell.length_c   1.000
_cell.angle_alpha   90.00
_cell.angle_beta   90.00
_cell.angle_gamma   90.00
#
_symmetry.space_group_name_H-M   'P 1'
#
loop_
_entity.id
_entity.type
_entity.pdbx_description
1 polymer ?
#
loop_
_entity_poly.entity_id
_entity_poly.type
_entity_poly.pdbx_seq_one_letter_code
_entity_poly.pdbx_strand_id
1 'polypeptide(L)'
;MKKIIFFLIIFLIFCNKSFFNTNASSEFISPFCENKINQNYIENFDKLRIKKIEIDNNNYRKWTVNGIRIITNNSRFTPEKYKKRFNAKILVTYENNIQCIFRGRIRHSGDAKDHIRLQGNSIIQSLDVHLDNGHIRGITKFKLYLPGVRGVMADEILQTEILRNLNYLAPRTIKVNVRINQVQSDMTFQEKSAKELLEYHNRREGPILESDQRFFFKLVENIPDNQLSNQSVRTPQLRSKSIKAMLAKQLNPEIIFKSENHKMMSYNALTNLNLIYLYFSNKFQDQKNNFQHFDYDLDNNLLGFFNSEHILKLDIYNLLMQATNSQHALGVSNRKFYWNSIESYFEPIVYDSNIDISRSAPTTTSALFRLPISKQFYKAFDLLEKKLINLDLNQIHNNLKHSGIDLPKADLIMKINKIIFNLNAIKKAYLNMDNEIVNYNHFKLIDNNIFTKFNETLNEINPNVYLVRHNQDNGQLERCKIYLKMCEDYPFSSDNIADLLGGEFVLNKKIYQYLGKSLDFKNIIEHENYNKLKLGKATIFYDNGIQINNNIDQNLLEIYQNKPGSRIYIINGELENIAINFNGYKRSPEEKEIVLKNYPIDIKGLTGCLSLINLKVKNISIKANRASCEDAINLINVEGNINNIEIKNSLSDGLDIDFSRLEINNLDILSSLNDCLDLSYGEYKLINLNLSSCGDKGLSVGEKSFLVLNKINVNKASTGIAVKDSSVATIEYLNIKKAIKCIHVYRKKQEFSGAIANLKFVKCHDGKIEKQAGSFINRNAL
;
A
#
# COMPACT_ATOMS: atom_id res chain seq x y z
N MET A 1 -25.33 -3.44 39.56
CA MET A 1 -24.60 -2.81 38.43
C MET A 1 -25.42 -1.71 37.72
N LYS A 2 -26.65 -1.92 37.23
CA LYS A 2 -27.43 -0.86 36.53
C LYS A 2 -27.66 0.42 37.33
N LYS A 3 -27.89 0.32 38.67
CA LYS A 3 -28.09 1.50 39.54
C LYS A 3 -26.80 2.29 39.82
N ILE A 4 -25.66 1.62 39.88
CA ILE A 4 -24.35 2.28 40.09
C ILE A 4 -23.92 3.04 38.82
N ILE A 5 -24.20 2.50 37.66
CA ILE A 5 -23.92 3.15 36.36
C ILE A 5 -24.80 4.38 36.16
N PHE A 6 -26.07 4.33 36.63
CA PHE A 6 -26.98 5.47 36.55
C PHE A 6 -26.54 6.63 37.45
N PHE A 7 -26.03 6.32 38.68
CA PHE A 7 -25.45 7.32 39.60
C PHE A 7 -24.14 7.92 39.03
N LEU A 8 -23.28 7.12 38.42
CA LEU A 8 -22.06 7.61 37.73
C LEU A 8 -22.37 8.55 36.55
N ILE A 9 -23.43 8.27 35.82
CA ILE A 9 -23.88 9.15 34.70
C ILE A 9 -24.41 10.49 35.24
N ILE A 10 -25.15 10.49 36.33
CA ILE A 10 -25.66 11.72 36.95
C ILE A 10 -24.49 12.52 37.55
N PHE A 11 -23.54 11.89 38.23
CA PHE A 11 -22.37 12.54 38.80
C PHE A 11 -21.48 13.21 37.75
N LEU A 12 -21.28 12.56 36.59
CA LEU A 12 -20.55 13.12 35.42
C LEU A 12 -21.25 14.33 34.82
N ILE A 13 -22.58 14.42 34.91
CA ILE A 13 -23.38 15.56 34.40
C ILE A 13 -23.27 16.77 35.33
N PHE A 14 -23.15 16.57 36.64
CA PHE A 14 -23.12 17.67 37.62
C PHE A 14 -21.72 18.20 37.93
N CYS A 15 -20.66 17.40 37.87
CA CYS A 15 -19.28 17.88 38.11
C CYS A 15 -18.68 18.76 37.01
N ASN A 16 -19.28 18.82 35.81
CA ASN A 16 -18.73 19.57 34.71
C ASN A 16 -19.18 21.04 34.59
N LYS A 17 -19.84 21.61 35.59
CA LYS A 17 -20.27 23.02 35.52
C LYS A 17 -19.29 24.04 36.13
N SER A 18 -18.17 23.62 36.73
CA SER A 18 -17.31 24.56 37.50
C SER A 18 -15.85 24.70 37.01
N PHE A 19 -15.47 24.16 35.86
CA PHE A 19 -14.10 24.29 35.36
C PHE A 19 -14.00 24.73 33.88
N PHE A 20 -14.72 25.77 33.50
CA PHE A 20 -14.49 26.44 32.23
C PHE A 20 -14.29 27.93 32.43
N ASN A 21 -13.11 28.32 32.87
CA ASN A 21 -12.57 29.64 32.67
C ASN A 21 -11.05 29.58 32.83
N THR A 22 -10.36 29.15 31.76
CA THR A 22 -9.00 29.59 31.52
C THR A 22 -8.97 30.05 30.05
N ASN A 23 -9.05 31.36 29.88
CA ASN A 23 -8.71 32.06 28.66
C ASN A 23 -7.22 31.84 28.38
N ALA A 24 -6.86 30.75 27.71
CA ALA A 24 -5.63 30.66 26.95
C ALA A 24 -5.99 31.15 25.55
N SER A 25 -5.67 32.40 25.25
CA SER A 25 -5.58 32.93 23.90
C SER A 25 -4.56 32.09 23.12
N SER A 26 -5.03 30.99 22.50
CA SER A 26 -4.20 30.26 21.54
C SER A 26 -4.15 31.10 20.28
N GLU A 27 -3.04 31.80 20.06
CA GLU A 27 -2.68 32.27 18.73
C GLU A 27 -2.88 31.14 17.75
N PHE A 28 -3.71 31.36 16.76
CA PHE A 28 -3.96 30.40 15.69
C PHE A 28 -2.68 30.20 14.88
N ILE A 29 -1.92 29.21 15.23
CA ILE A 29 -0.83 28.72 14.40
C ILE A 29 -1.45 28.23 13.08
N SER A 30 -0.84 28.61 11.95
CA SER A 30 -1.21 28.20 10.60
C SER A 30 -1.71 26.74 10.54
N PRO A 31 -2.78 26.43 9.78
CA PRO A 31 -3.37 25.08 9.76
C PRO A 31 -2.43 23.97 9.30
N PHE A 32 -1.17 24.25 8.93
CA PHE A 32 -0.27 23.30 8.30
C PHE A 32 1.18 23.35 8.81
N CYS A 33 1.49 23.88 9.95
CA CYS A 33 2.90 24.13 10.35
C CYS A 33 3.69 25.09 9.43
N GLU A 34 3.09 25.71 8.43
CA GLU A 34 3.76 26.43 7.34
C GLU A 34 4.67 27.54 7.81
N ASN A 35 4.32 28.23 8.89
CA ASN A 35 5.12 29.32 9.45
C ASN A 35 6.30 28.85 10.33
N LYS A 36 6.39 27.55 10.63
CA LYS A 36 7.45 26.93 11.45
C LYS A 36 8.27 25.87 10.72
N ILE A 37 7.92 25.58 9.47
CA ILE A 37 8.68 24.68 8.63
C ILE A 37 9.99 25.32 8.25
N ASN A 38 11.09 24.65 8.50
CA ASN A 38 12.42 24.99 8.00
C ASN A 38 12.89 23.93 6.98
N GLN A 39 14.03 24.16 6.35
CA GLN A 39 14.57 23.22 5.36
C GLN A 39 14.80 21.83 5.94
N ASN A 40 15.38 21.73 7.15
CA ASN A 40 15.59 20.47 7.83
C ASN A 40 14.29 19.69 8.08
N TYR A 41 13.16 20.39 8.31
CA TYR A 41 11.85 19.73 8.40
C TYR A 41 11.47 19.08 7.07
N ILE A 42 11.64 19.78 5.95
CA ILE A 42 11.29 19.25 4.62
C ILE A 42 12.12 18.00 4.29
N GLU A 43 13.42 18.05 4.54
CA GLU A 43 14.35 16.96 4.26
C GLU A 43 14.11 15.71 5.12
N ASN A 44 13.66 15.90 6.35
CA ASN A 44 13.60 14.86 7.37
C ASN A 44 12.21 14.65 8.00
N PHE A 45 11.12 15.17 7.41
CA PHE A 45 9.79 15.16 8.03
C PHE A 45 9.31 13.76 8.41
N ASP A 46 9.69 12.74 7.66
CA ASP A 46 9.33 11.33 7.89
C ASP A 46 10.13 10.67 9.02
N LYS A 47 11.27 11.27 9.43
CA LYS A 47 12.14 10.79 10.50
C LYS A 47 11.98 11.55 11.82
N LEU A 48 11.26 12.68 11.81
CA LEU A 48 11.09 13.49 13.02
C LEU A 48 10.35 12.70 14.11
N ARG A 49 10.95 12.62 15.29
CA ARG A 49 10.34 11.97 16.45
C ARG A 49 9.15 12.79 16.95
N ILE A 50 8.02 12.12 17.15
CA ILE A 50 6.80 12.72 17.69
C ILE A 50 6.87 12.69 19.21
N LYS A 51 6.83 13.87 19.83
CA LYS A 51 6.80 14.01 21.29
C LYS A 51 5.41 13.74 21.86
N LYS A 52 4.38 14.30 21.21
CA LYS A 52 2.98 14.19 21.67
C LYS A 52 1.98 14.41 20.54
N ILE A 53 0.86 13.72 20.60
CA ILE A 53 -0.33 13.99 19.79
C ILE A 53 -1.49 14.34 20.73
N GLU A 54 -2.13 15.47 20.51
CA GLU A 54 -3.29 15.92 21.29
C GLU A 54 -4.50 16.00 20.37
N ILE A 55 -5.57 15.33 20.76
CA ILE A 55 -6.79 15.19 19.97
C ILE A 55 -7.94 15.79 20.77
N ASP A 56 -8.51 16.87 20.26
CA ASP A 56 -9.67 17.53 20.85
C ASP A 56 -10.89 17.33 19.94
N ASN A 57 -11.90 16.66 20.49
CA ASN A 57 -13.14 16.40 19.78
C ASN A 57 -14.17 17.48 20.10
N ASN A 58 -14.69 18.13 19.08
CA ASN A 58 -15.69 19.21 19.21
C ASN A 58 -17.03 18.73 19.83
N ASN A 59 -17.31 17.42 19.77
CA ASN A 59 -18.54 16.81 20.31
C ASN A 59 -18.22 15.84 21.48
N TYR A 60 -17.41 16.29 22.44
CA TYR A 60 -16.95 15.47 23.57
C TYR A 60 -18.07 14.69 24.26
N ARG A 61 -19.21 15.34 24.55
CA ARG A 61 -20.35 14.67 25.21
C ARG A 61 -20.89 13.49 24.39
N LYS A 62 -21.07 13.68 23.08
CA LYS A 62 -21.55 12.61 22.19
C LYS A 62 -20.51 11.49 22.06
N TRP A 63 -19.23 11.85 22.03
CA TRP A 63 -18.13 10.91 22.03
C TRP A 63 -18.11 10.03 23.28
N THR A 64 -18.20 10.62 24.48
CA THR A 64 -18.22 9.91 25.76
C THR A 64 -19.43 8.99 25.87
N VAL A 65 -20.63 9.48 25.52
CA VAL A 65 -21.86 8.65 25.49
C VAL A 65 -21.70 7.47 24.54
N ASN A 66 -21.08 7.66 23.37
CA ASN A 66 -20.82 6.57 22.44
C ASN A 66 -19.87 5.52 23.03
N GLY A 67 -18.80 5.95 23.70
CA GLY A 67 -17.87 5.07 24.41
C GLY A 67 -18.56 4.27 25.51
N ILE A 68 -19.42 4.91 26.33
CA ILE A 68 -20.23 4.22 27.35
C ILE A 68 -21.09 3.14 26.70
N ARG A 69 -21.76 3.44 25.61
CA ARG A 69 -22.60 2.47 24.87
C ARG A 69 -21.81 1.26 24.37
N ILE A 70 -20.56 1.46 23.92
CA ILE A 70 -19.67 0.34 23.53
C ILE A 70 -19.36 -0.53 24.75
N ILE A 71 -18.95 0.07 25.87
CA ILE A 71 -18.58 -0.68 27.08
C ILE A 71 -19.78 -1.44 27.66
N THR A 72 -20.96 -0.80 27.73
CA THR A 72 -22.17 -1.36 28.35
C THR A 72 -22.95 -2.31 27.44
N ASN A 73 -22.63 -2.37 26.17
CA ASN A 73 -23.27 -3.34 25.27
C ASN A 73 -22.94 -4.77 25.71
N ASN A 74 -23.88 -5.68 25.61
CA ASN A 74 -23.68 -7.07 26.05
C ASN A 74 -22.82 -7.90 25.05
N SER A 75 -22.68 -7.47 23.80
CA SER A 75 -21.85 -8.16 22.82
C SER A 75 -20.36 -8.10 23.17
N ARG A 76 -19.62 -9.17 22.90
CA ARG A 76 -18.15 -9.22 22.97
C ARG A 76 -17.50 -8.28 21.94
N PHE A 77 -18.16 -8.07 20.81
CA PHE A 77 -17.67 -7.22 19.72
C PHE A 77 -18.35 -5.85 19.73
N THR A 78 -17.66 -4.86 19.18
CA THR A 78 -18.18 -3.50 19.02
C THR A 78 -19.12 -3.43 17.82
N PRO A 79 -20.44 -3.23 18.01
CA PRO A 79 -21.38 -3.10 16.90
C PRO A 79 -21.02 -1.92 15.97
N GLU A 80 -21.19 -2.12 14.66
CA GLU A 80 -20.81 -1.13 13.64
C GLU A 80 -21.53 0.22 13.84
N LYS A 81 -22.77 0.21 14.32
CA LYS A 81 -23.53 1.45 14.63
C LYS A 81 -22.83 2.39 15.64
N TYR A 82 -21.85 1.91 16.40
CA TYR A 82 -21.06 2.71 17.36
C TYR A 82 -19.71 3.15 16.79
N LYS A 83 -19.32 2.70 15.62
CA LYS A 83 -18.08 3.13 14.94
C LYS A 83 -18.28 4.42 14.12
N LYS A 84 -19.02 5.39 14.69
CA LYS A 84 -19.30 6.68 14.05
C LYS A 84 -18.08 7.59 14.06
N ARG A 85 -17.92 8.39 13.00
CA ARG A 85 -16.87 9.41 12.89
C ARG A 85 -17.27 10.71 13.55
N PHE A 86 -16.32 11.35 14.18
CA PHE A 86 -16.42 12.65 14.83
C PHE A 86 -15.30 13.56 14.34
N ASN A 87 -15.61 14.82 14.10
CA ASN A 87 -14.62 15.82 13.75
C ASN A 87 -13.73 16.12 14.96
N ALA A 88 -12.43 16.26 14.71
CA ALA A 88 -11.45 16.55 15.73
C ALA A 88 -10.39 17.54 15.25
N LYS A 89 -9.81 18.30 16.17
CA LYS A 89 -8.60 19.07 16.03
C LYS A 89 -7.45 18.21 16.55
N ILE A 90 -6.38 18.08 15.80
CA ILE A 90 -5.24 17.24 16.12
C ILE A 90 -4.00 18.13 16.15
N LEU A 91 -3.40 18.29 17.32
CA LEU A 91 -2.15 18.98 17.54
C LEU A 91 -1.02 17.97 17.69
N VAL A 92 0.00 18.07 16.86
CA VAL A 92 1.20 17.24 16.91
C VAL A 92 2.39 18.11 17.31
N THR A 93 3.09 17.69 18.36
CA THR A 93 4.34 18.30 18.81
C THR A 93 5.48 17.34 18.53
N TYR A 94 6.48 17.79 17.77
CA TYR A 94 7.71 17.07 17.50
C TYR A 94 8.81 17.43 18.52
N GLU A 95 9.87 16.61 18.62
CA GLU A 95 10.97 16.84 19.59
C GLU A 95 11.72 18.15 19.38
N ASN A 96 11.82 18.63 18.15
CA ASN A 96 12.38 19.94 17.82
C ASN A 96 11.41 21.11 18.15
N ASN A 97 10.34 20.86 18.92
CA ASN A 97 9.30 21.80 19.32
C ASN A 97 8.47 22.39 18.15
N ILE A 98 8.58 21.86 16.96
CA ILE A 98 7.64 22.18 15.87
C ILE A 98 6.27 21.67 16.26
N GLN A 99 5.26 22.52 16.17
CA GLN A 99 3.87 22.17 16.43
C GLN A 99 3.04 22.34 15.15
N CYS A 100 2.23 21.34 14.86
CA CYS A 100 1.36 21.31 13.69
C CYS A 100 -0.08 21.04 14.11
N ILE A 101 -1.02 21.78 13.53
CA ILE A 101 -2.45 21.62 13.79
C ILE A 101 -3.13 21.11 12.55
N PHE A 102 -3.83 20.00 12.68
CA PHE A 102 -4.58 19.39 11.61
C PHE A 102 -6.07 19.31 11.95
N ARG A 103 -6.92 19.33 10.92
CA ARG A 103 -8.31 18.91 11.02
C ARG A 103 -8.40 17.45 10.62
N GLY A 104 -9.27 16.70 11.27
CA GLY A 104 -9.43 15.29 10.95
C GLY A 104 -10.72 14.73 11.54
N ARG A 105 -10.95 13.48 11.20
CA ARG A 105 -12.08 12.70 11.67
C ARG A 105 -11.58 11.48 12.43
N ILE A 106 -12.12 11.28 13.60
CA ILE A 106 -11.79 10.15 14.49
C ILE A 106 -13.00 9.24 14.67
N ARG A 107 -12.76 7.95 14.83
CA ARG A 107 -13.76 6.99 15.29
C ARG A 107 -13.12 5.94 16.19
N HIS A 108 -13.94 5.22 16.96
CA HIS A 108 -13.50 4.00 17.62
C HIS A 108 -12.89 3.02 16.62
N SER A 109 -11.74 2.43 16.97
CA SER A 109 -11.06 1.39 16.20
C SER A 109 -10.99 0.12 17.02
N GLY A 110 -11.18 -1.01 16.34
CA GLY A 110 -11.19 -2.34 16.94
C GLY A 110 -12.57 -2.97 16.95
N ASP A 111 -12.56 -4.28 16.76
CA ASP A 111 -13.77 -5.08 16.70
C ASP A 111 -14.10 -5.68 18.06
N ALA A 112 -13.10 -5.97 18.88
CA ALA A 112 -13.26 -6.47 20.25
C ALA A 112 -13.22 -5.34 21.29
N LYS A 113 -13.74 -5.61 22.47
CA LYS A 113 -13.83 -4.63 23.57
C LYS A 113 -12.53 -4.37 24.32
N ASP A 114 -11.47 -5.08 24.04
CA ASP A 114 -10.12 -4.78 24.54
C ASP A 114 -9.56 -3.43 23.99
N HIS A 115 -10.14 -2.95 22.90
CA HIS A 115 -9.84 -1.64 22.31
C HIS A 115 -10.49 -0.44 23.02
N ILE A 116 -11.21 -0.65 24.11
CA ILE A 116 -11.84 0.40 24.93
C ILE A 116 -11.84 0.01 26.39
N ARG A 117 -11.48 0.95 27.28
CA ARG A 117 -11.46 0.71 28.72
C ARG A 117 -11.66 1.97 29.52
N LEU A 118 -12.02 1.82 30.79
CA LEU A 118 -11.99 2.89 31.74
C LEU A 118 -10.55 3.11 32.23
N GLN A 119 -10.16 4.36 32.33
CA GLN A 119 -8.91 4.80 32.93
C GLN A 119 -9.27 5.92 33.96
N GLY A 120 -9.27 5.58 35.23
CA GLY A 120 -9.90 6.42 36.24
C GLY A 120 -11.39 6.64 35.93
N ASN A 121 -11.83 7.87 35.95
CA ASN A 121 -13.22 8.25 35.62
C ASN A 121 -13.46 8.56 34.15
N SER A 122 -12.52 8.25 33.30
CA SER A 122 -12.56 8.59 31.84
C SER A 122 -12.46 7.35 30.97
N ILE A 123 -12.96 7.47 29.73
CA ILE A 123 -12.91 6.41 28.74
C ILE A 123 -11.73 6.67 27.81
N ILE A 124 -10.88 5.66 27.64
CA ILE A 124 -9.85 5.63 26.61
C ILE A 124 -10.12 4.52 25.62
N GLN A 125 -9.83 4.77 24.34
CA GLN A 125 -10.11 3.82 23.27
C GLN A 125 -9.12 3.96 22.12
N SER A 126 -8.91 2.85 21.42
CA SER A 126 -8.18 2.87 20.15
C SER A 126 -8.95 3.67 19.10
N LEU A 127 -8.21 4.38 18.24
CA LEU A 127 -8.79 5.30 17.25
C LEU A 127 -8.42 4.91 15.81
N ASP A 128 -9.33 5.11 14.90
CA ASP A 128 -9.11 5.23 13.46
C ASP A 128 -9.18 6.72 13.11
N VAL A 129 -8.09 7.27 12.61
CA VAL A 129 -7.91 8.70 12.35
C VAL A 129 -7.69 8.93 10.86
N HIS A 130 -8.44 9.89 10.29
CA HIS A 130 -8.23 10.42 8.94
C HIS A 130 -7.98 11.92 9.04
N LEU A 131 -6.88 12.39 8.52
CA LEU A 131 -6.60 13.81 8.39
C LEU A 131 -7.32 14.37 7.15
N ASP A 132 -8.03 15.48 7.32
CA ASP A 132 -8.67 16.17 6.20
C ASP A 132 -7.69 17.11 5.49
N ASN A 133 -6.57 17.45 6.16
CA ASN A 133 -5.50 18.29 5.63
C ASN A 133 -4.14 17.94 6.26
N GLY A 134 -3.06 18.13 5.50
CA GLY A 134 -1.69 17.85 5.93
C GLY A 134 -1.43 16.37 6.24
N HIS A 135 -0.34 16.11 6.91
CA HIS A 135 0.14 14.76 7.20
C HIS A 135 0.96 14.71 8.49
N ILE A 136 1.05 13.54 9.09
CA ILE A 136 2.00 13.24 10.17
C ILE A 136 3.04 12.29 9.61
N ARG A 137 4.28 12.76 9.40
CA ARG A 137 5.37 11.96 8.80
C ARG A 137 5.00 11.36 7.43
N GLY A 138 4.25 12.08 6.60
CA GLY A 138 3.78 11.59 5.29
C GLY A 138 2.61 10.62 5.38
N ILE A 139 1.91 10.54 6.51
CA ILE A 139 0.79 9.65 6.74
C ILE A 139 -0.48 10.48 6.93
N THR A 140 -1.51 10.21 6.14
CA THR A 140 -2.80 10.91 6.18
C THR A 140 -3.89 10.11 6.89
N LYS A 141 -3.77 8.76 6.89
CA LYS A 141 -4.72 7.83 7.51
C LYS A 141 -3.95 6.86 8.42
N PHE A 142 -4.31 6.82 9.71
CA PHE A 142 -3.61 5.97 10.68
C PHE A 142 -4.53 5.48 11.78
N LYS A 143 -4.05 4.54 12.57
CA LYS A 143 -4.70 4.06 13.78
C LYS A 143 -3.83 4.36 15.01
N LEU A 144 -4.49 4.60 16.14
CA LEU A 144 -3.85 4.71 17.43
C LEU A 144 -4.38 3.56 18.32
N TYR A 145 -3.50 2.62 18.65
CA TYR A 145 -3.88 1.46 19.43
C TYR A 145 -3.48 1.62 20.90
N LEU A 146 -4.37 1.19 21.78
CA LEU A 146 -4.08 1.07 23.21
C LEU A 146 -2.95 0.05 23.45
N PRO A 147 -2.14 0.23 24.49
CA PRO A 147 -1.10 -0.74 24.86
C PRO A 147 -1.69 -2.13 25.10
N GLY A 148 -1.02 -3.15 24.59
CA GLY A 148 -1.35 -4.56 24.82
C GLY A 148 -2.41 -5.15 23.90
N VAL A 149 -3.10 -4.36 23.05
CA VAL A 149 -4.13 -4.90 22.15
C VAL A 149 -3.55 -5.57 20.89
N ARG A 150 -2.25 -5.38 20.65
CA ARG A 150 -1.51 -5.91 19.48
C ARG A 150 -0.27 -6.70 19.87
N GLY A 151 -0.22 -7.22 21.12
CA GLY A 151 0.96 -7.85 21.68
C GLY A 151 1.92 -6.84 22.31
N VAL A 152 3.22 -7.10 22.24
CA VAL A 152 4.25 -6.24 22.83
C VAL A 152 4.59 -5.09 21.88
N MET A 153 4.26 -3.86 22.26
CA MET A 153 4.42 -2.67 21.40
C MET A 153 5.83 -2.52 20.83
N ALA A 154 6.87 -2.70 21.64
CA ALA A 154 8.25 -2.57 21.18
C ALA A 154 8.61 -3.66 20.14
N ASP A 155 8.06 -4.86 20.30
CA ASP A 155 8.27 -5.97 19.38
C ASP A 155 7.54 -5.73 18.04
N GLU A 156 6.32 -5.17 18.08
CA GLU A 156 5.57 -4.81 16.86
C GLU A 156 6.33 -3.76 16.05
N ILE A 157 6.91 -2.74 16.70
CA ILE A 157 7.71 -1.72 16.04
C ILE A 157 8.99 -2.34 15.47
N LEU A 158 9.70 -3.17 16.24
CA LEU A 158 10.89 -3.89 15.78
C LEU A 158 10.58 -4.80 14.58
N GLN A 159 9.48 -5.55 14.62
CA GLN A 159 9.07 -6.41 13.52
C GLN A 159 8.85 -5.62 12.23
N THR A 160 8.17 -4.47 12.31
CA THR A 160 7.95 -3.64 11.13
C THR A 160 9.27 -3.07 10.57
N GLU A 161 10.26 -2.78 11.41
CA GLU A 161 11.60 -2.39 10.96
C GLU A 161 12.35 -3.54 10.29
N ILE A 162 12.33 -4.75 10.86
CA ILE A 162 12.92 -5.95 10.26
C ILE A 162 12.30 -6.22 8.88
N LEU A 163 10.97 -6.21 8.79
CA LEU A 163 10.25 -6.43 7.54
C LEU A 163 10.63 -5.42 6.46
N ARG A 164 10.75 -4.13 6.81
CA ARG A 164 11.19 -3.09 5.87
C ARG A 164 12.63 -3.34 5.38
N ASN A 165 13.54 -3.70 6.28
CA ASN A 165 14.92 -4.04 5.90
C ASN A 165 15.01 -5.28 5.00
N LEU A 166 14.02 -6.18 5.10
CA LEU A 166 13.90 -7.36 4.24
C LEU A 166 13.08 -7.10 2.96
N ASN A 167 12.68 -5.84 2.70
CA ASN A 167 11.88 -5.40 1.56
C ASN A 167 10.47 -6.00 1.50
N TYR A 168 9.82 -6.19 2.68
CA TYR A 168 8.40 -6.51 2.80
C TYR A 168 7.58 -5.28 3.13
N LEU A 169 6.32 -5.27 2.70
CA LEU A 169 5.38 -4.20 3.00
C LEU A 169 5.00 -4.22 4.48
N ALA A 170 5.43 -3.21 5.20
CA ALA A 170 5.15 -3.04 6.61
C ALA A 170 4.77 -1.59 6.94
N PRO A 171 3.67 -1.35 7.67
CA PRO A 171 3.23 -0.02 8.03
C PRO A 171 4.28 0.69 8.90
N ARG A 172 4.42 2.00 8.74
CA ARG A 172 5.19 2.82 9.68
C ARG A 172 4.50 2.76 11.03
N THR A 173 5.18 2.18 12.02
CA THR A 173 4.65 1.92 13.35
C THR A 173 5.51 2.63 14.39
N ILE A 174 4.90 3.44 15.28
CA ILE A 174 5.60 4.38 16.15
C ILE A 174 4.95 4.35 17.54
N LYS A 175 5.74 4.40 18.60
CA LYS A 175 5.25 4.70 19.95
C LYS A 175 5.06 6.20 20.09
N VAL A 176 3.86 6.62 20.51
CA VAL A 176 3.52 8.04 20.72
C VAL A 176 2.77 8.23 22.02
N ASN A 177 3.02 9.35 22.68
CA ASN A 177 2.18 9.81 23.78
C ASN A 177 0.96 10.54 23.21
N VAL A 178 -0.24 10.11 23.55
CA VAL A 178 -1.50 10.64 23.02
C VAL A 178 -2.38 11.16 24.15
N ARG A 179 -2.85 12.39 24.03
CA ARG A 179 -3.92 12.95 24.84
C ARG A 179 -5.19 13.03 24.00
N ILE A 180 -6.24 12.35 24.45
CA ILE A 180 -7.57 12.42 23.84
C ILE A 180 -8.47 13.19 24.79
N ASN A 181 -8.84 14.41 24.40
CA ASN A 181 -9.50 15.35 25.31
C ASN A 181 -8.69 15.52 26.63
N GLN A 182 -9.09 14.85 27.71
CA GLN A 182 -8.42 14.95 29.01
C GLN A 182 -7.64 13.70 29.41
N VAL A 183 -7.70 12.62 28.63
CA VAL A 183 -7.07 11.33 28.96
C VAL A 183 -5.79 11.15 28.15
N GLN A 184 -4.71 10.82 28.86
CA GLN A 184 -3.40 10.60 28.26
C GLN A 184 -2.99 9.14 28.36
N SER A 185 -2.38 8.61 27.31
CA SER A 185 -1.83 7.25 27.25
C SER A 185 -0.70 7.17 26.22
N ASP A 186 0.25 6.29 26.45
CA ASP A 186 1.12 5.83 25.36
C ASP A 186 0.30 4.94 24.44
N MET A 187 0.46 5.12 23.13
CA MET A 187 -0.27 4.38 22.11
C MET A 187 0.67 3.95 20.98
N THR A 188 0.29 2.89 20.29
CA THR A 188 0.92 2.54 19.01
C THR A 188 0.23 3.31 17.90
N PHE A 189 0.96 4.24 17.28
CA PHE A 189 0.56 4.88 16.03
C PHE A 189 0.94 3.95 14.88
N GLN A 190 -0.01 3.54 14.06
CA GLN A 190 0.22 2.68 12.92
C GLN A 190 -0.43 3.22 11.66
N GLU A 191 0.34 3.35 10.60
CA GLU A 191 -0.11 3.71 9.27
C GLU A 191 -1.17 2.72 8.75
N LYS A 192 -2.18 3.22 8.03
CA LYS A 192 -3.12 2.34 7.34
C LYS A 192 -2.55 1.88 6.00
N SER A 193 -2.99 0.69 5.58
CA SER A 193 -2.68 0.18 4.25
C SER A 193 -3.39 1.03 3.20
N ALA A 194 -2.68 1.98 2.63
CA ALA A 194 -3.13 2.94 1.64
C ALA A 194 -1.99 3.22 0.64
N LYS A 195 -2.22 4.14 -0.29
CA LYS A 195 -1.26 4.56 -1.31
C LYS A 195 0.10 4.94 -0.71
N GLU A 196 0.09 5.72 0.38
CA GLU A 196 1.32 6.24 1.01
C GLU A 196 2.22 5.11 1.54
N LEU A 197 1.63 3.99 2.00
CA LEU A 197 2.39 2.81 2.39
C LEU A 197 3.09 2.18 1.19
N LEU A 198 2.41 2.06 0.04
CA LEU A 198 2.98 1.47 -1.17
C LEU A 198 4.15 2.32 -1.68
N GLU A 199 3.95 3.62 -1.83
CA GLU A 199 4.96 4.57 -2.30
C GLU A 199 6.17 4.63 -1.35
N TYR A 200 5.96 4.58 -0.03
CA TYR A 200 7.05 4.49 0.96
C TYR A 200 7.93 3.25 0.77
N HIS A 201 7.36 2.17 0.22
CA HIS A 201 8.05 0.92 -0.09
C HIS A 201 8.48 0.80 -1.57
N ASN A 202 8.52 1.90 -2.31
CA ASN A 202 8.86 1.92 -3.73
C ASN A 202 7.95 1.00 -4.57
N ARG A 203 6.65 0.99 -4.24
CA ARG A 203 5.63 0.28 -5.01
C ARG A 203 4.67 1.29 -5.64
N ARG A 204 4.34 1.07 -6.89
CA ARG A 204 3.31 1.88 -7.57
C ARG A 204 1.94 1.64 -6.94
N GLU A 205 1.08 2.62 -7.03
CA GLU A 205 -0.29 2.51 -6.55
C GLU A 205 -1.04 1.38 -7.29
N GLY A 206 -1.72 0.53 -6.52
CA GLY A 206 -2.48 -0.60 -7.02
C GLY A 206 -3.47 -1.12 -5.98
N PRO A 207 -4.27 -2.15 -6.29
CA PRO A 207 -5.26 -2.70 -5.38
C PRO A 207 -4.64 -3.24 -4.08
N ILE A 208 -5.18 -2.82 -2.95
CA ILE A 208 -4.87 -3.37 -1.63
C ILE A 208 -6.09 -4.14 -1.16
N LEU A 209 -5.91 -5.40 -0.81
CA LEU A 209 -6.98 -6.36 -0.55
C LEU A 209 -6.91 -6.91 0.87
N GLU A 210 -8.08 -7.21 1.44
CA GLU A 210 -8.22 -7.96 2.69
C GLU A 210 -9.46 -8.85 2.63
N SER A 211 -9.61 -9.75 3.60
CA SER A 211 -10.82 -10.55 3.73
C SER A 211 -12.04 -9.71 4.11
N ASP A 212 -13.21 -10.04 3.55
CA ASP A 212 -14.48 -9.42 3.91
C ASP A 212 -15.12 -10.13 5.12
N GLN A 213 -14.98 -9.55 6.29
CA GLN A 213 -15.49 -10.09 7.54
C GLN A 213 -16.92 -9.67 7.89
N ARG A 214 -17.63 -8.97 7.00
CA ARG A 214 -18.99 -8.45 7.30
C ARG A 214 -19.95 -9.53 7.76
N PHE A 215 -19.86 -10.72 7.19
CA PHE A 215 -20.74 -11.83 7.58
C PHE A 215 -20.49 -12.30 9.00
N PHE A 216 -19.24 -12.44 9.42
CA PHE A 216 -18.91 -12.83 10.77
C PHE A 216 -19.51 -11.87 11.79
N PHE A 217 -19.30 -10.57 11.63
CA PHE A 217 -19.82 -9.58 12.56
C PHE A 217 -21.35 -9.55 12.57
N LYS A 218 -22.00 -9.69 11.42
CA LYS A 218 -23.47 -9.80 11.36
C LYS A 218 -24.02 -11.04 12.04
N LEU A 219 -23.36 -12.18 11.88
CA LEU A 219 -23.77 -13.40 12.60
C LEU A 219 -23.69 -13.20 14.11
N VAL A 220 -22.63 -12.54 14.59
CA VAL A 220 -22.45 -12.26 16.02
C VAL A 220 -23.46 -11.22 16.51
N GLU A 221 -23.76 -10.17 15.74
CA GLU A 221 -24.76 -9.16 16.09
C GLU A 221 -26.18 -9.74 16.18
N ASN A 222 -26.48 -10.80 15.43
CA ASN A 222 -27.78 -11.46 15.42
C ASN A 222 -27.97 -12.49 16.55
N ILE A 223 -26.96 -12.72 17.41
CA ILE A 223 -27.12 -13.61 18.57
C ILE A 223 -28.06 -12.92 19.58
N PRO A 224 -29.21 -13.57 19.94
CA PRO A 224 -30.13 -13.00 20.91
C PRO A 224 -29.46 -12.71 22.27
N ASP A 225 -29.88 -11.63 22.95
CA ASP A 225 -29.31 -11.19 24.22
C ASP A 225 -29.35 -12.28 25.30
N ASN A 226 -30.36 -13.12 25.33
CA ASN A 226 -30.49 -14.25 26.25
C ASN A 226 -29.48 -15.38 26.00
N GLN A 227 -28.80 -15.39 24.87
CA GLN A 227 -27.81 -16.38 24.47
C GLN A 227 -26.37 -15.83 24.49
N LEU A 228 -26.18 -14.57 24.88
CA LEU A 228 -24.87 -13.91 24.89
C LEU A 228 -23.89 -14.53 25.88
N SER A 229 -24.36 -15.18 26.94
CA SER A 229 -23.52 -15.93 27.89
C SER A 229 -22.77 -17.11 27.20
N ASN A 230 -23.30 -17.62 26.08
CA ASN A 230 -22.71 -18.71 25.29
C ASN A 230 -21.85 -18.21 24.12
N GLN A 231 -21.59 -16.90 24.01
CA GLN A 231 -20.77 -16.33 22.91
C GLN A 231 -19.38 -16.93 22.83
N SER A 232 -18.74 -17.20 23.97
CA SER A 232 -17.39 -17.81 24.00
C SER A 232 -17.34 -19.18 23.35
N VAL A 233 -18.43 -19.96 23.41
CA VAL A 233 -18.55 -21.29 22.82
C VAL A 233 -18.99 -21.20 21.35
N ARG A 234 -19.89 -20.27 21.01
CA ARG A 234 -20.44 -20.15 19.66
C ARG A 234 -19.56 -19.34 18.70
N THR A 235 -18.78 -18.38 19.21
CA THR A 235 -17.92 -17.55 18.38
C THR A 235 -16.94 -18.34 17.50
N PRO A 236 -16.24 -19.39 17.98
CA PRO A 236 -15.38 -20.20 17.14
C PRO A 236 -16.14 -20.90 16.01
N GLN A 237 -17.33 -21.44 16.29
CA GLN A 237 -18.16 -22.10 15.28
C GLN A 237 -18.66 -21.11 14.22
N LEU A 238 -19.13 -19.93 14.63
CA LEU A 238 -19.56 -18.88 13.71
C LEU A 238 -18.38 -18.35 12.89
N ARG A 239 -17.21 -18.22 13.48
CA ARG A 239 -15.99 -17.84 12.78
C ARG A 239 -15.60 -18.88 11.73
N SER A 240 -15.62 -20.15 12.08
CA SER A 240 -15.38 -21.25 11.13
C SER A 240 -16.36 -21.23 9.96
N LYS A 241 -17.66 -21.07 10.21
CA LYS A 241 -18.67 -20.93 9.14
C LYS A 241 -18.38 -19.71 8.25
N SER A 242 -18.07 -18.54 8.84
CA SER A 242 -17.83 -17.32 8.08
C SER A 242 -16.55 -17.39 7.24
N ILE A 243 -15.51 -18.09 7.72
CA ILE A 243 -14.26 -18.31 6.96
C ILE A 243 -14.52 -19.16 5.73
N LYS A 244 -15.40 -20.17 5.83
CA LYS A 244 -15.78 -21.01 4.68
C LYS A 244 -16.52 -20.23 3.57
N ALA A 245 -17.16 -19.13 3.89
CA ALA A 245 -17.87 -18.27 2.95
C ALA A 245 -17.18 -16.91 2.73
N MET A 246 -15.91 -16.78 3.09
CA MET A 246 -15.17 -15.54 3.01
C MET A 246 -14.69 -15.28 1.58
N LEU A 247 -14.88 -14.04 1.13
CA LEU A 247 -14.30 -13.49 -0.09
C LEU A 247 -13.43 -12.28 0.27
N ALA A 248 -12.67 -11.79 -0.67
CA ALA A 248 -11.86 -10.58 -0.53
C ALA A 248 -12.68 -9.32 -0.79
N LYS A 249 -12.21 -8.20 -0.23
CA LYS A 249 -12.61 -6.84 -0.56
C LYS A 249 -11.38 -5.95 -0.75
N GLN A 250 -11.57 -4.82 -1.41
CA GLN A 250 -10.51 -3.85 -1.67
C GLN A 250 -10.54 -2.71 -0.63
N LEU A 251 -9.37 -2.30 -0.13
CA LEU A 251 -9.24 -1.24 0.87
C LEU A 251 -9.19 0.17 0.27
N ASN A 252 -8.80 0.27 -0.99
CA ASN A 252 -8.69 1.51 -1.76
C ASN A 252 -9.50 1.43 -3.06
N PRO A 253 -10.84 1.22 -2.99
CA PRO A 253 -11.67 1.02 -4.18
C PRO A 253 -11.76 2.27 -5.05
N GLU A 254 -11.45 3.45 -4.52
CA GLU A 254 -11.43 4.72 -5.25
C GLU A 254 -10.45 4.75 -6.44
N ILE A 255 -9.49 3.83 -6.50
CA ILE A 255 -8.56 3.71 -7.63
C ILE A 255 -9.29 3.45 -8.96
N ILE A 256 -10.46 2.83 -8.95
CA ILE A 256 -11.25 2.54 -10.16
C ILE A 256 -11.70 3.79 -10.92
N PHE A 257 -11.79 4.94 -10.24
CA PHE A 257 -12.19 6.21 -10.86
C PHE A 257 -11.09 6.83 -11.72
N LYS A 258 -9.85 6.34 -11.63
CA LYS A 258 -8.72 6.90 -12.39
C LYS A 258 -8.78 6.55 -13.87
N SER A 259 -9.12 5.30 -14.22
CA SER A 259 -9.32 4.85 -15.61
C SER A 259 -9.98 3.47 -15.65
N GLU A 260 -10.44 3.06 -16.86
CA GLU A 260 -10.97 1.70 -17.08
C GLU A 260 -9.93 0.61 -16.76
N ASN A 261 -8.64 0.84 -17.07
CA ASN A 261 -7.59 -0.14 -16.76
C ASN A 261 -7.34 -0.28 -15.25
N HIS A 262 -7.47 0.79 -14.46
CA HIS A 262 -7.46 0.66 -12.99
C HIS A 262 -8.66 -0.14 -12.47
N LYS A 263 -9.82 0.03 -13.08
CA LYS A 263 -11.01 -0.77 -12.75
C LYS A 263 -10.78 -2.24 -13.12
N MET A 264 -10.23 -2.52 -14.30
CA MET A 264 -9.90 -3.88 -14.74
C MET A 264 -8.83 -4.53 -13.86
N MET A 265 -7.82 -3.76 -13.42
CA MET A 265 -6.81 -4.23 -12.46
C MET A 265 -7.45 -4.63 -11.13
N SER A 266 -8.41 -3.85 -10.62
CA SER A 266 -9.15 -4.17 -9.39
C SER A 266 -10.00 -5.42 -9.54
N TYR A 267 -10.69 -5.59 -10.66
CA TYR A 267 -11.43 -6.80 -10.96
C TYR A 267 -10.53 -8.04 -11.02
N ASN A 268 -9.37 -7.94 -11.68
CA ASN A 268 -8.42 -9.05 -11.78
C ASN A 268 -7.86 -9.43 -10.40
N ALA A 269 -7.44 -8.44 -9.62
CA ALA A 269 -6.91 -8.66 -8.28
C ALA A 269 -7.93 -9.38 -7.37
N LEU A 270 -9.17 -8.89 -7.35
CA LEU A 270 -10.23 -9.51 -6.54
C LEU A 270 -10.63 -10.88 -7.05
N THR A 271 -10.75 -11.08 -8.37
CA THR A 271 -11.03 -12.39 -8.98
C THR A 271 -10.00 -13.41 -8.53
N ASN A 272 -8.72 -13.08 -8.68
CA ASN A 272 -7.63 -13.99 -8.34
C ASN A 272 -7.61 -14.33 -6.84
N LEU A 273 -7.77 -13.34 -5.96
CA LEU A 273 -7.77 -13.61 -4.52
C LEU A 273 -9.02 -14.37 -4.08
N ASN A 274 -10.19 -14.10 -4.67
CA ASN A 274 -11.42 -14.84 -4.39
C ASN A 274 -11.31 -16.31 -4.81
N LEU A 275 -10.66 -16.60 -5.93
CA LEU A 275 -10.39 -17.98 -6.33
C LEU A 275 -9.50 -18.71 -5.31
N ILE A 276 -8.48 -18.03 -4.78
CA ILE A 276 -7.61 -18.57 -3.73
C ILE A 276 -8.41 -18.83 -2.44
N TYR A 277 -9.31 -17.93 -2.06
CA TYR A 277 -10.19 -18.12 -0.90
C TYR A 277 -11.20 -19.26 -1.12
N LEU A 278 -11.77 -19.40 -2.30
CA LEU A 278 -12.64 -20.53 -2.63
C LEU A 278 -11.90 -21.86 -2.56
N TYR A 279 -10.68 -21.93 -3.08
CA TYR A 279 -9.82 -23.12 -2.97
C TYR A 279 -9.54 -23.47 -1.52
N PHE A 280 -9.15 -22.47 -0.72
CA PHE A 280 -8.94 -22.60 0.71
C PHE A 280 -10.22 -23.13 1.41
N SER A 281 -11.35 -22.52 1.15
CA SER A 281 -12.65 -22.89 1.72
C SER A 281 -13.02 -24.36 1.41
N ASN A 282 -12.74 -24.83 0.19
CA ASN A 282 -13.01 -26.22 -0.20
C ASN A 282 -12.16 -27.23 0.55
N LYS A 283 -10.86 -26.94 0.71
CA LYS A 283 -9.93 -27.76 1.49
C LYS A 283 -10.43 -28.01 2.92
N PHE A 284 -11.13 -27.04 3.49
CA PHE A 284 -11.72 -27.09 4.83
C PHE A 284 -12.96 -27.96 4.98
N GLN A 285 -13.76 -28.06 3.93
CA GLN A 285 -15.03 -28.77 4.02
C GLN A 285 -14.83 -30.27 4.22
N ASP A 286 -13.71 -30.80 3.73
CA ASP A 286 -13.41 -32.24 3.80
C ASP A 286 -12.80 -32.67 5.15
N GLN A 287 -12.39 -31.72 6.02
CA GLN A 287 -11.81 -32.03 7.34
C GLN A 287 -12.84 -31.88 8.45
N LYS A 288 -13.42 -33.01 8.88
CA LYS A 288 -14.56 -33.04 9.81
C LYS A 288 -14.29 -32.66 11.27
N ASN A 289 -13.05 -32.56 11.78
CA ASN A 289 -12.87 -32.69 13.23
C ASN A 289 -11.92 -31.76 13.98
N ASN A 290 -11.27 -30.70 13.43
CA ASN A 290 -10.38 -29.86 14.24
C ASN A 290 -10.38 -28.37 13.84
N PHE A 291 -11.33 -27.62 14.38
CA PHE A 291 -11.62 -26.23 14.01
C PHE A 291 -10.71 -25.14 14.62
N GLN A 292 -9.78 -25.46 15.51
CA GLN A 292 -9.01 -24.42 16.20
C GLN A 292 -7.72 -23.99 15.47
N HIS A 293 -7.33 -24.66 14.40
CA HIS A 293 -5.97 -24.57 13.87
C HIS A 293 -5.85 -24.14 12.40
N PHE A 294 -6.93 -23.79 11.71
CA PHE A 294 -6.95 -23.66 10.27
C PHE A 294 -6.97 -22.23 9.68
N ASP A 295 -6.80 -21.22 10.52
CA ASP A 295 -6.90 -19.82 10.10
C ASP A 295 -5.71 -19.32 9.25
N TYR A 296 -4.70 -20.18 8.97
CA TYR A 296 -3.39 -19.72 8.47
C TYR A 296 -2.99 -20.22 7.08
N ASP A 297 -3.77 -21.07 6.45
CA ASP A 297 -3.33 -21.90 5.32
C ASP A 297 -3.66 -21.35 3.92
N LEU A 298 -3.52 -20.04 3.67
CA LEU A 298 -3.51 -19.59 2.28
C LEU A 298 -2.24 -20.10 1.59
N ASP A 299 -2.44 -20.75 0.44
CA ASP A 299 -1.39 -21.44 -0.30
C ASP A 299 -0.44 -20.45 -0.99
N ASN A 300 0.83 -20.44 -0.57
CA ASN A 300 1.86 -19.58 -1.15
C ASN A 300 2.12 -19.87 -2.64
N ASN A 301 1.86 -21.10 -3.11
CA ASN A 301 2.01 -21.41 -4.53
C ASN A 301 0.95 -20.66 -5.36
N LEU A 302 -0.28 -20.58 -4.85
CA LEU A 302 -1.34 -19.80 -5.48
C LEU A 302 -1.13 -18.30 -5.37
N LEU A 303 -0.76 -17.81 -4.18
CA LEU A 303 -0.45 -16.40 -3.94
C LEU A 303 0.72 -15.91 -4.80
N GLY A 304 1.71 -16.76 -5.06
CA GLY A 304 2.89 -16.50 -5.88
C GLY A 304 2.73 -16.89 -7.35
N PHE A 305 1.56 -17.33 -7.80
CA PHE A 305 1.29 -17.75 -9.19
C PHE A 305 2.31 -18.74 -9.73
N PHE A 306 2.69 -19.72 -8.90
CA PHE A 306 3.68 -20.76 -9.20
C PHE A 306 5.07 -20.27 -9.60
N ASN A 307 5.34 -18.98 -9.44
CA ASN A 307 6.68 -18.43 -9.62
C ASN A 307 7.55 -18.76 -8.39
N SER A 308 8.63 -19.49 -8.60
CA SER A 308 9.51 -19.97 -7.52
C SER A 308 10.13 -18.86 -6.68
N GLU A 309 10.39 -17.69 -7.25
CA GLU A 309 10.94 -16.53 -6.53
C GLU A 309 9.88 -15.88 -5.64
N HIS A 310 8.65 -15.74 -6.14
CA HIS A 310 7.54 -15.18 -5.38
C HIS A 310 7.14 -16.11 -4.23
N ILE A 311 7.07 -17.42 -4.49
CA ILE A 311 6.79 -18.43 -3.48
C ILE A 311 7.87 -18.39 -2.38
N LEU A 312 9.13 -18.30 -2.75
CA LEU A 312 10.24 -18.20 -1.80
C LEU A 312 10.14 -16.94 -0.93
N LYS A 313 9.77 -15.80 -1.49
CA LYS A 313 9.50 -14.57 -0.71
C LYS A 313 8.35 -14.78 0.28
N LEU A 314 7.26 -15.41 -0.14
CA LEU A 314 6.11 -15.70 0.72
C LEU A 314 6.45 -16.70 1.83
N ASP A 315 7.24 -17.73 1.54
CA ASP A 315 7.72 -18.70 2.54
C ASP A 315 8.61 -18.03 3.59
N ILE A 316 9.54 -17.17 3.17
CA ILE A 316 10.39 -16.38 4.09
C ILE A 316 9.51 -15.49 4.99
N TYR A 317 8.50 -14.80 4.43
CA TYR A 317 7.56 -14.01 5.22
C TYR A 317 6.83 -14.84 6.26
N ASN A 318 6.25 -15.98 5.86
CA ASN A 318 5.51 -16.86 6.76
C ASN A 318 6.41 -17.42 7.88
N LEU A 319 7.65 -17.81 7.56
CA LEU A 319 8.62 -18.28 8.54
C LEU A 319 9.02 -17.18 9.54
N LEU A 320 9.21 -15.95 9.07
CA LEU A 320 9.49 -14.82 9.95
C LEU A 320 8.31 -14.56 10.91
N MET A 321 7.07 -14.62 10.43
CA MET A 321 5.89 -14.49 11.28
C MET A 321 5.84 -15.59 12.35
N GLN A 322 6.20 -16.82 12.02
CA GLN A 322 6.27 -17.91 13.00
C GLN A 322 7.42 -17.72 14.00
N ALA A 323 8.61 -17.36 13.53
CA ALA A 323 9.79 -17.19 14.38
C ALA A 323 9.65 -16.02 15.37
N THR A 324 8.80 -15.03 15.04
CA THR A 324 8.48 -13.88 15.90
C THR A 324 7.22 -14.06 16.74
N ASN A 325 6.60 -15.25 16.73
CA ASN A 325 5.29 -15.52 17.36
C ASN A 325 4.16 -14.61 16.88
N SER A 326 4.16 -14.30 15.60
CA SER A 326 3.23 -13.38 14.93
C SER A 326 2.23 -14.10 14.03
N GLN A 327 1.93 -15.38 14.30
CA GLN A 327 1.05 -16.20 13.47
C GLN A 327 -0.36 -15.60 13.32
N HIS A 328 -0.78 -14.74 14.25
CA HIS A 328 -2.05 -14.03 14.14
C HIS A 328 -2.17 -13.22 12.85
N ALA A 329 -1.06 -12.66 12.36
CA ALA A 329 -1.00 -11.95 11.09
C ALA A 329 -1.18 -12.86 9.86
N LEU A 330 -0.97 -14.19 10.00
CA LEU A 330 -1.16 -15.17 8.94
C LEU A 330 -2.60 -15.67 8.84
N GLY A 331 -3.44 -15.37 9.83
CA GLY A 331 -4.85 -15.74 9.82
C GLY A 331 -5.57 -15.17 8.60
N VAL A 332 -6.37 -15.99 7.92
CA VAL A 332 -7.12 -15.60 6.69
C VAL A 332 -7.89 -14.30 6.89
N SER A 333 -8.47 -14.10 8.07
CA SER A 333 -9.20 -12.89 8.43
C SER A 333 -8.34 -11.65 8.63
N ASN A 334 -7.03 -11.81 8.86
CA ASN A 334 -6.09 -10.70 9.14
C ASN A 334 -5.14 -10.43 7.99
N ARG A 335 -5.04 -11.34 7.01
CA ARG A 335 -4.15 -11.15 5.88
C ARG A 335 -4.56 -9.98 5.02
N LYS A 336 -3.58 -9.16 4.68
CA LYS A 336 -3.69 -8.08 3.71
C LYS A 336 -2.67 -8.27 2.63
N PHE A 337 -3.05 -7.90 1.42
CA PHE A 337 -2.21 -8.05 0.25
C PHE A 337 -2.24 -6.80 -0.60
N TYR A 338 -1.11 -6.46 -1.16
CA TYR A 338 -1.00 -5.61 -2.32
C TYR A 338 -0.96 -6.49 -3.57
N TRP A 339 -1.80 -6.20 -4.55
CA TRP A 339 -1.70 -6.82 -5.86
C TRP A 339 -0.60 -6.15 -6.66
N ASN A 340 0.59 -6.79 -6.74
CA ASN A 340 1.66 -6.35 -7.63
C ASN A 340 1.31 -6.76 -9.06
N SER A 341 0.67 -5.84 -9.78
CA SER A 341 0.19 -6.11 -11.16
C SER A 341 1.33 -6.29 -12.15
N ILE A 342 2.50 -5.69 -11.90
CA ILE A 342 3.68 -5.80 -12.77
C ILE A 342 4.23 -7.22 -12.74
N GLU A 343 4.45 -7.75 -11.54
CA GLU A 343 5.00 -9.09 -11.33
C GLU A 343 3.91 -10.17 -11.19
N SER A 344 2.64 -9.80 -11.15
CA SER A 344 1.47 -10.69 -11.07
C SER A 344 1.49 -11.62 -9.87
N TYR A 345 1.60 -11.07 -8.65
CA TYR A 345 1.49 -11.85 -7.40
C TYR A 345 0.98 -11.00 -6.23
N PHE A 346 0.63 -11.66 -5.12
CA PHE A 346 0.16 -11.00 -3.91
C PHE A 346 1.30 -10.75 -2.93
N GLU A 347 1.72 -9.49 -2.77
CA GLU A 347 2.68 -9.11 -1.74
C GLU A 347 1.97 -8.95 -0.39
N PRO A 348 2.41 -9.65 0.67
CA PRO A 348 1.78 -9.53 1.97
C PRO A 348 2.10 -8.19 2.63
N ILE A 349 1.08 -7.60 3.28
CA ILE A 349 1.22 -6.44 4.16
C ILE A 349 1.00 -6.91 5.59
N VAL A 350 1.99 -6.72 6.48
CA VAL A 350 1.84 -7.14 7.88
C VAL A 350 0.75 -6.33 8.59
N TYR A 351 -0.14 -7.06 9.27
CA TYR A 351 -1.24 -6.47 10.03
C TYR A 351 -1.63 -7.39 11.18
N ASP A 352 -1.88 -6.83 12.35
CA ASP A 352 -2.41 -7.53 13.53
C ASP A 352 -1.62 -8.78 13.93
N SER A 353 -0.33 -8.61 14.20
CA SER A 353 0.57 -9.72 14.47
C SER A 353 0.43 -10.33 15.86
N ASN A 354 -0.08 -9.58 16.85
CA ASN A 354 -0.16 -9.98 18.25
C ASN A 354 1.17 -10.57 18.79
N ILE A 355 2.26 -9.89 18.45
CA ILE A 355 3.64 -10.35 18.57
C ILE A 355 4.15 -10.41 20.02
N ASP A 356 5.01 -11.42 20.26
CA ASP A 356 5.86 -11.50 21.47
C ASP A 356 7.15 -12.28 21.14
N ILE A 357 8.22 -11.57 20.84
CA ILE A 357 9.52 -12.16 20.45
C ILE A 357 10.14 -12.95 21.63
N SER A 358 9.81 -12.64 22.88
CA SER A 358 10.40 -13.30 24.05
C SER A 358 9.98 -14.77 24.15
N ARG A 359 8.82 -15.13 23.63
CA ARG A 359 8.30 -16.49 23.66
C ARG A 359 9.07 -17.43 22.76
N SER A 360 9.07 -18.70 23.13
CA SER A 360 9.53 -19.75 22.22
C SER A 360 8.51 -19.97 21.12
N ALA A 361 9.02 -20.21 19.89
CA ALA A 361 8.15 -20.50 18.77
C ALA A 361 7.36 -21.79 19.01
N PRO A 362 6.10 -21.88 18.55
CA PRO A 362 5.34 -23.12 18.62
C PRO A 362 5.96 -24.14 17.66
N THR A 363 6.38 -25.28 18.22
CA THR A 363 7.00 -26.40 17.49
C THR A 363 6.11 -27.65 17.46
N THR A 364 4.88 -27.55 17.98
CA THR A 364 3.94 -28.67 17.97
C THR A 364 3.45 -28.95 16.56
N THR A 365 3.25 -30.22 16.24
CA THR A 365 2.74 -30.70 14.94
C THR A 365 1.50 -29.91 14.48
N SER A 366 0.55 -29.67 15.40
CA SER A 366 -0.68 -28.90 15.10
C SER A 366 -0.42 -27.43 14.74
N ALA A 367 0.71 -26.84 15.17
CA ALA A 367 1.06 -25.45 14.84
C ALA A 367 1.85 -25.37 13.53
N LEU A 368 2.62 -26.41 13.18
CA LEU A 368 3.50 -26.44 12.01
C LEU A 368 2.76 -26.90 10.73
N PHE A 369 1.78 -27.76 10.87
CA PHE A 369 0.97 -28.28 9.73
C PHE A 369 0.15 -27.22 8.99
N ARG A 370 0.22 -25.99 9.42
CA ARG A 370 -0.61 -24.89 8.89
C ARG A 370 -0.06 -24.20 7.67
N LEU A 371 1.20 -24.43 7.33
CA LEU A 371 1.82 -23.86 6.16
C LEU A 371 1.97 -24.94 5.10
N PRO A 372 1.37 -24.79 3.91
CA PRO A 372 1.67 -25.65 2.79
C PRO A 372 3.17 -25.61 2.51
N ILE A 373 3.82 -26.76 2.46
CA ILE A 373 5.25 -26.84 2.17
C ILE A 373 5.46 -26.75 0.66
N SER A 374 6.15 -25.72 0.21
CA SER A 374 6.57 -25.58 -1.18
C SER A 374 7.91 -26.32 -1.41
N LYS A 375 8.25 -26.58 -2.67
CA LYS A 375 9.59 -27.07 -3.04
C LYS A 375 10.72 -26.14 -2.61
N GLN A 376 10.42 -24.86 -2.40
CA GLN A 376 11.37 -23.81 -2.00
C GLN A 376 11.46 -23.63 -0.48
N PHE A 377 10.56 -24.26 0.27
CA PHE A 377 10.36 -24.01 1.69
C PHE A 377 11.62 -24.17 2.54
N TYR A 378 12.36 -25.29 2.35
CA TYR A 378 13.60 -25.51 3.12
C TYR A 378 14.70 -24.49 2.79
N LYS A 379 14.77 -24.05 1.52
CA LYS A 379 15.67 -22.96 1.13
C LYS A 379 15.33 -21.65 1.81
N ALA A 380 14.05 -21.43 2.14
CA ALA A 380 13.61 -20.23 2.82
C ALA A 380 14.17 -20.09 4.23
N PHE A 381 14.38 -21.21 4.97
CA PHE A 381 15.03 -21.16 6.29
C PHE A 381 16.45 -20.61 6.22
N ASP A 382 17.27 -21.15 5.33
CA ASP A 382 18.69 -20.77 5.21
C ASP A 382 18.81 -19.31 4.73
N LEU A 383 17.96 -18.89 3.82
CA LEU A 383 17.95 -17.53 3.33
C LEU A 383 17.45 -16.54 4.39
N LEU A 384 16.43 -16.89 5.17
CA LEU A 384 15.93 -16.04 6.25
C LEU A 384 16.99 -15.89 7.34
N GLU A 385 17.62 -16.99 7.79
CA GLU A 385 18.68 -16.96 8.78
C GLU A 385 19.84 -16.06 8.32
N LYS A 386 20.31 -16.26 7.08
CA LYS A 386 21.36 -15.43 6.48
C LYS A 386 20.97 -13.94 6.43
N LYS A 387 19.72 -13.64 6.07
CA LYS A 387 19.22 -12.26 6.03
C LYS A 387 19.15 -11.63 7.43
N LEU A 388 18.73 -12.38 8.45
CA LEU A 388 18.66 -11.90 9.84
C LEU A 388 20.06 -11.63 10.43
N ILE A 389 21.04 -12.47 10.12
CA ILE A 389 22.44 -12.28 10.54
C ILE A 389 23.05 -11.02 9.90
N ASN A 390 22.69 -10.74 8.64
CA ASN A 390 23.23 -9.62 7.87
C ASN A 390 22.41 -8.31 8.00
N LEU A 391 21.48 -8.22 8.95
CA LEU A 391 20.73 -6.98 9.19
C LEU A 391 21.66 -5.85 9.65
N ASP A 392 21.45 -4.64 9.11
CA ASP A 392 22.11 -3.44 9.64
C ASP A 392 21.50 -3.04 10.99
N LEU A 393 22.07 -3.60 12.07
CA LEU A 393 21.61 -3.33 13.43
C LEU A 393 21.77 -1.86 13.85
N ASN A 394 22.72 -1.11 13.26
CA ASN A 394 22.87 0.30 13.55
C ASN A 394 21.71 1.09 12.95
N GLN A 395 21.37 0.81 11.70
CA GLN A 395 20.23 1.43 11.04
C GLN A 395 18.92 1.10 11.77
N ILE A 396 18.69 -0.17 12.11
CA ILE A 396 17.50 -0.60 12.87
C ILE A 396 17.43 0.11 14.23
N HIS A 397 18.54 0.15 14.98
CA HIS A 397 18.59 0.83 16.27
C HIS A 397 18.20 2.32 16.16
N ASN A 398 18.76 3.02 15.16
CA ASN A 398 18.45 4.43 14.92
C ASN A 398 16.96 4.61 14.53
N ASN A 399 16.43 3.74 13.68
CA ASN A 399 15.03 3.79 13.27
C ASN A 399 14.08 3.53 14.45
N LEU A 400 14.40 2.59 15.35
CA LEU A 400 13.64 2.35 16.59
C LEU A 400 13.61 3.60 17.47
N LYS A 401 14.76 4.26 17.63
CA LYS A 401 14.84 5.51 18.39
C LYS A 401 13.96 6.62 17.78
N HIS A 402 13.98 6.79 16.46
CA HIS A 402 13.07 7.71 15.76
C HIS A 402 11.60 7.28 15.87
N SER A 403 11.33 6.00 16.10
CA SER A 403 9.99 5.44 16.33
C SER A 403 9.55 5.44 17.81
N GLY A 404 10.29 6.12 18.68
CA GLY A 404 9.96 6.30 20.08
C GLY A 404 10.31 5.11 20.98
N ILE A 405 11.17 4.20 20.53
CA ILE A 405 11.65 3.04 21.28
C ILE A 405 13.14 3.19 21.57
N ASP A 406 13.47 3.46 22.82
CA ASP A 406 14.87 3.51 23.28
C ASP A 406 15.26 2.10 23.75
N LEU A 407 15.57 1.20 22.81
CA LEU A 407 16.03 -0.17 23.07
C LEU A 407 17.55 -0.19 23.06
N PRO A 408 18.22 -0.63 24.13
CA PRO A 408 19.69 -0.83 24.13
C PRO A 408 20.12 -1.75 23.00
N LYS A 409 21.26 -1.48 22.39
CA LYS A 409 21.77 -2.29 21.26
C LYS A 409 21.99 -3.77 21.65
N ALA A 410 22.39 -4.02 22.89
CA ALA A 410 22.51 -5.39 23.41
C ALA A 410 21.16 -6.12 23.41
N ASP A 411 20.10 -5.45 23.83
CA ASP A 411 18.74 -6.03 23.85
C ASP A 411 18.21 -6.25 22.43
N LEU A 412 18.54 -5.36 21.47
CA LEU A 412 18.23 -5.57 20.07
C LEU A 412 18.91 -6.85 19.54
N ILE A 413 20.20 -7.04 19.82
CA ILE A 413 20.95 -8.25 19.45
C ILE A 413 20.30 -9.49 20.08
N MET A 414 19.95 -9.44 21.37
CA MET A 414 19.28 -10.56 22.04
C MET A 414 17.94 -10.90 21.37
N LYS A 415 17.15 -9.92 20.96
CA LYS A 415 15.88 -10.15 20.25
C LYS A 415 16.10 -10.78 18.87
N ILE A 416 17.08 -10.33 18.10
CA ILE A 416 17.41 -10.94 16.79
C ILE A 416 17.89 -12.39 16.99
N ASN A 417 18.78 -12.65 17.97
CA ASN A 417 19.24 -13.99 18.29
C ASN A 417 18.08 -14.90 18.74
N LYS A 418 17.09 -14.36 19.47
CA LYS A 418 15.90 -15.12 19.84
C LYS A 418 15.04 -15.50 18.62
N ILE A 419 14.91 -14.60 17.63
CA ILE A 419 14.21 -14.90 16.38
C ILE A 419 14.94 -16.02 15.62
N ILE A 420 16.28 -15.96 15.52
CA ILE A 420 17.09 -16.99 14.88
C ILE A 420 16.97 -18.33 15.63
N PHE A 421 17.03 -18.31 16.96
CA PHE A 421 16.82 -19.49 17.80
C PHE A 421 15.44 -20.14 17.53
N ASN A 422 14.37 -19.32 17.50
CA ASN A 422 13.03 -19.78 17.19
C ASN A 422 12.95 -20.38 15.76
N LEU A 423 13.56 -19.72 14.77
CA LEU A 423 13.62 -20.20 13.39
C LEU A 423 14.27 -21.60 13.30
N ASN A 424 15.40 -21.81 14.00
CA ASN A 424 16.11 -23.08 14.04
C ASN A 424 15.30 -24.18 14.75
N ALA A 425 14.56 -23.83 15.82
CA ALA A 425 13.64 -24.76 16.47
C ALA A 425 12.51 -25.20 15.53
N ILE A 426 11.92 -24.26 14.76
CA ILE A 426 10.91 -24.54 13.76
C ILE A 426 11.48 -25.45 12.65
N LYS A 427 12.68 -25.14 12.13
CA LYS A 427 13.37 -25.96 11.11
C LYS A 427 13.54 -27.39 11.57
N LYS A 428 14.05 -27.59 12.80
CA LYS A 428 14.23 -28.93 13.39
C LYS A 428 12.90 -29.68 13.52
N ALA A 429 11.84 -28.98 13.94
CA ALA A 429 10.52 -29.59 14.06
C ALA A 429 9.96 -30.03 12.69
N TYR A 430 10.12 -29.24 11.64
CA TYR A 430 9.72 -29.64 10.27
C TYR A 430 10.53 -30.81 9.73
N LEU A 431 11.83 -30.89 9.99
CA LEU A 431 12.69 -32.01 9.56
C LEU A 431 12.33 -33.32 10.24
N ASN A 432 11.75 -33.27 11.45
CA ASN A 432 11.31 -34.45 12.20
C ASN A 432 9.90 -34.92 11.81
N MET A 433 9.21 -34.21 10.91
CA MET A 433 7.89 -34.59 10.43
C MET A 433 8.06 -35.33 9.11
N ASP A 434 7.41 -36.50 8.96
CA ASP A 434 7.23 -37.15 7.67
C ASP A 434 6.31 -36.28 6.80
N ASN A 435 6.89 -35.28 6.16
CA ASN A 435 6.15 -34.35 5.34
C ASN A 435 5.98 -34.94 3.94
N GLU A 436 4.79 -35.36 3.60
CA GLU A 436 4.39 -35.49 2.20
C GLU A 436 4.47 -34.10 1.56
N ILE A 437 5.48 -33.92 0.70
CA ILE A 437 5.52 -32.74 -0.20
C ILE A 437 4.25 -32.84 -1.04
N VAL A 438 3.32 -31.94 -0.82
CA VAL A 438 2.06 -31.91 -1.58
C VAL A 438 2.43 -31.74 -3.06
N ASN A 439 2.28 -32.81 -3.80
CA ASN A 439 2.59 -32.83 -5.23
C ASN A 439 1.45 -32.09 -5.95
N TYR A 440 1.66 -30.81 -6.29
CA TYR A 440 0.69 -29.92 -6.93
C TYR A 440 0.29 -30.29 -8.35
N ASN A 441 0.66 -31.48 -8.85
CA ASN A 441 0.20 -32.00 -10.15
C ASN A 441 -1.33 -32.28 -10.19
N HIS A 442 -2.05 -32.01 -9.11
CA HIS A 442 -3.50 -32.18 -9.01
C HIS A 442 -4.26 -30.85 -8.97
N PHE A 443 -3.87 -29.86 -9.76
CA PHE A 443 -4.79 -28.78 -10.13
C PHE A 443 -5.90 -29.27 -11.09
N LYS A 444 -6.34 -30.46 -10.90
CA LYS A 444 -7.65 -30.83 -11.31
C LYS A 444 -8.60 -30.18 -10.32
N LEU A 445 -9.18 -29.04 -10.75
CA LEU A 445 -10.53 -28.73 -10.38
C LEU A 445 -10.72 -27.77 -9.21
N ILE A 446 -10.99 -26.55 -9.56
CA ILE A 446 -12.22 -25.98 -9.00
C ILE A 446 -13.33 -26.75 -9.71
N ASP A 447 -13.75 -27.84 -9.12
CA ASP A 447 -14.91 -28.60 -9.53
C ASP A 447 -16.14 -27.69 -9.35
N ASN A 448 -17.14 -27.82 -10.21
CA ASN A 448 -18.49 -27.25 -10.01
C ASN A 448 -19.02 -27.48 -8.59
N ASN A 449 -18.53 -28.50 -7.92
CA ASN A 449 -18.85 -28.87 -6.56
C ASN A 449 -18.33 -27.89 -5.49
N ILE A 450 -17.18 -27.22 -5.69
CA ILE A 450 -16.64 -26.18 -4.77
C ILE A 450 -17.62 -25.03 -4.66
N PHE A 451 -18.11 -24.61 -5.81
CA PHE A 451 -19.03 -23.50 -5.91
C PHE A 451 -20.38 -23.83 -5.30
N THR A 452 -20.87 -25.03 -5.47
CA THR A 452 -22.11 -25.52 -4.85
C THR A 452 -21.97 -25.51 -3.32
N LYS A 453 -20.90 -26.07 -2.78
CA LYS A 453 -20.65 -26.11 -1.33
C LYS A 453 -20.46 -24.72 -0.73
N PHE A 454 -19.75 -23.82 -1.44
CA PHE A 454 -19.62 -22.41 -1.02
C PHE A 454 -20.99 -21.73 -0.94
N ASN A 455 -21.84 -21.95 -1.92
CA ASN A 455 -23.19 -21.40 -1.96
C ASN A 455 -24.11 -21.95 -0.87
N GLU A 456 -24.04 -23.24 -0.60
CA GLU A 456 -24.78 -23.85 0.50
C GLU A 456 -24.37 -23.20 1.83
N THR A 457 -23.07 -23.07 2.08
CA THR A 457 -22.56 -22.43 3.28
C THR A 457 -22.98 -20.96 3.35
N LEU A 458 -22.89 -20.22 2.25
CA LEU A 458 -23.29 -18.82 2.19
C LEU A 458 -24.79 -18.64 2.47
N ASN A 459 -25.62 -19.51 1.91
CA ASN A 459 -27.07 -19.49 2.12
C ASN A 459 -27.46 -19.84 3.57
N GLU A 460 -26.77 -20.79 4.20
CA GLU A 460 -26.95 -21.08 5.63
C GLU A 460 -26.61 -19.85 6.52
N ILE A 461 -25.61 -19.07 6.13
CA ILE A 461 -25.16 -17.89 6.88
C ILE A 461 -26.14 -16.73 6.69
N ASN A 462 -26.51 -16.43 5.46
CA ASN A 462 -27.42 -15.32 5.14
C ASN A 462 -28.06 -15.48 3.76
N PRO A 463 -29.36 -15.85 3.70
CA PRO A 463 -30.07 -16.02 2.43
C PRO A 463 -30.29 -14.70 1.64
N ASN A 464 -29.96 -13.56 2.22
CA ASN A 464 -30.07 -12.23 1.58
C ASN A 464 -28.78 -11.76 0.92
N VAL A 465 -27.83 -12.67 0.65
CA VAL A 465 -26.60 -12.36 -0.06
C VAL A 465 -26.79 -12.54 -1.55
N TYR A 466 -26.28 -11.58 -2.31
CA TYR A 466 -26.13 -11.66 -3.76
C TYR A 466 -24.64 -11.69 -4.09
N LEU A 467 -24.27 -12.64 -4.94
CA LEU A 467 -22.95 -12.62 -5.56
C LEU A 467 -23.00 -11.84 -6.88
N VAL A 468 -22.00 -11.03 -7.12
CA VAL A 468 -21.88 -10.26 -8.36
C VAL A 468 -20.68 -10.79 -9.14
N ARG A 469 -20.92 -11.15 -10.41
CA ARG A 469 -19.89 -11.64 -11.31
C ARG A 469 -20.03 -11.01 -12.69
N HIS A 470 -19.06 -11.22 -13.56
CA HIS A 470 -19.20 -10.89 -14.96
C HIS A 470 -19.97 -11.97 -15.69
N ASN A 471 -20.94 -11.59 -16.47
CA ASN A 471 -21.61 -12.45 -17.45
C ASN A 471 -20.59 -12.85 -18.53
N GLN A 472 -20.51 -14.14 -18.86
CA GLN A 472 -19.51 -14.66 -19.80
C GLN A 472 -19.81 -14.25 -21.25
N ASP A 473 -21.09 -14.02 -21.58
CA ASP A 473 -21.52 -13.75 -22.95
C ASP A 473 -21.33 -12.27 -23.32
N ASN A 474 -21.65 -11.36 -22.42
CA ASN A 474 -21.62 -9.91 -22.70
C ASN A 474 -20.61 -9.11 -21.87
N GLY A 475 -19.92 -9.73 -20.90
CA GLY A 475 -18.94 -9.11 -20.03
C GLY A 475 -19.50 -8.11 -19.02
N GLN A 476 -20.82 -7.94 -18.94
CA GLN A 476 -21.48 -7.04 -18.00
C GLN A 476 -21.57 -7.67 -16.61
N LEU A 477 -21.77 -6.82 -15.58
CA LEU A 477 -21.98 -7.31 -14.23
C LEU A 477 -23.41 -7.84 -14.07
N GLU A 478 -23.54 -9.08 -13.62
CA GLU A 478 -24.80 -9.68 -13.21
C GLU A 478 -24.82 -9.95 -11.70
N ARG A 479 -25.98 -9.83 -11.10
CA ARG A 479 -26.21 -10.24 -9.72
C ARG A 479 -26.87 -11.62 -9.68
N CYS A 480 -26.36 -12.49 -8.86
CA CYS A 480 -26.78 -13.88 -8.79
C CYS A 480 -27.29 -14.25 -7.41
N LYS A 481 -28.48 -14.86 -7.37
CA LYS A 481 -28.91 -15.73 -6.27
C LYS A 481 -28.50 -17.16 -6.61
N ILE A 482 -27.29 -17.52 -6.25
CA ILE A 482 -26.65 -18.71 -6.79
C ILE A 482 -27.33 -20.00 -6.31
N TYR A 483 -27.85 -20.02 -5.07
CA TYR A 483 -28.63 -21.16 -4.57
C TYR A 483 -29.92 -21.43 -5.40
N LEU A 484 -30.49 -20.39 -6.03
CA LEU A 484 -31.63 -20.51 -6.93
C LEU A 484 -31.21 -20.68 -8.40
N LYS A 485 -29.89 -20.70 -8.70
CA LYS A 485 -29.35 -20.66 -10.07
C LYS A 485 -29.93 -19.53 -10.92
N MET A 486 -30.23 -18.38 -10.26
CA MET A 486 -30.83 -17.20 -10.90
C MET A 486 -29.81 -16.08 -10.94
N CYS A 487 -29.44 -15.65 -12.13
CA CYS A 487 -28.64 -14.47 -12.39
C CYS A 487 -29.42 -13.49 -13.26
N GLU A 488 -29.24 -12.22 -13.02
CA GLU A 488 -29.87 -11.16 -13.80
C GLU A 488 -28.86 -10.00 -14.00
N ASP A 489 -28.80 -9.45 -15.20
CA ASP A 489 -27.98 -8.27 -15.47
C ASP A 489 -28.41 -7.11 -14.55
N TYR A 490 -27.46 -6.41 -13.98
CA TYR A 490 -27.72 -5.30 -13.09
C TYR A 490 -26.82 -4.11 -13.43
N PRO A 491 -27.38 -2.94 -13.74
CA PRO A 491 -26.60 -1.75 -14.09
C PRO A 491 -26.00 -1.12 -12.82
N PHE A 492 -24.76 -1.49 -12.49
CA PHE A 492 -24.02 -0.84 -11.42
C PHE A 492 -23.44 0.49 -11.89
N SER A 493 -23.73 1.59 -11.18
CA SER A 493 -23.01 2.84 -11.36
C SER A 493 -21.55 2.71 -10.90
N SER A 494 -20.68 3.63 -11.31
CA SER A 494 -19.28 3.63 -10.87
C SER A 494 -19.13 3.67 -9.36
N ASP A 495 -19.95 4.48 -8.66
CA ASP A 495 -19.96 4.54 -7.19
C ASP A 495 -20.41 3.21 -6.58
N ASN A 496 -21.45 2.58 -7.13
CA ASN A 496 -21.89 1.26 -6.68
C ASN A 496 -20.82 0.19 -6.89
N ILE A 497 -20.03 0.28 -7.96
CA ILE A 497 -18.90 -0.60 -8.20
C ILE A 497 -17.82 -0.38 -7.14
N ALA A 498 -17.47 0.86 -6.81
CA ALA A 498 -16.49 1.14 -5.76
C ALA A 498 -16.95 0.59 -4.40
N ASP A 499 -18.20 0.82 -4.03
CA ASP A 499 -18.80 0.27 -2.80
C ASP A 499 -18.84 -1.27 -2.81
N LEU A 500 -19.14 -1.88 -3.96
CA LEU A 500 -19.17 -3.33 -4.13
C LEU A 500 -17.77 -3.93 -3.91
N LEU A 501 -16.74 -3.39 -4.59
CA LEU A 501 -15.37 -3.86 -4.46
C LEU A 501 -14.79 -3.58 -3.06
N GLY A 502 -15.19 -2.47 -2.44
CA GLY A 502 -14.84 -2.10 -1.07
C GLY A 502 -15.58 -2.90 0.01
N GLY A 503 -16.55 -3.75 -0.39
CA GLY A 503 -17.36 -4.50 0.57
C GLY A 503 -18.35 -3.62 1.35
N GLU A 504 -18.78 -2.50 0.82
CA GLU A 504 -19.71 -1.56 1.46
C GLU A 504 -21.12 -1.60 0.83
N PHE A 505 -21.27 -2.18 -0.36
CA PHE A 505 -22.51 -2.14 -1.11
C PHE A 505 -23.63 -2.96 -0.46
N VAL A 506 -24.68 -2.28 -0.02
CA VAL A 506 -25.92 -2.84 0.55
C VAL A 506 -27.11 -2.16 -0.06
N LEU A 507 -28.04 -2.92 -0.62
CA LEU A 507 -29.27 -2.41 -1.20
C LEU A 507 -30.49 -3.16 -0.63
N ASN A 508 -31.48 -2.44 -0.08
CA ASN A 508 -32.70 -3.03 0.50
C ASN A 508 -32.40 -4.16 1.51
N LYS A 509 -31.45 -3.91 2.43
CA LYS A 509 -30.96 -4.87 3.44
C LYS A 509 -30.27 -6.12 2.85
N LYS A 510 -30.07 -6.20 1.54
CA LYS A 510 -29.34 -7.26 0.85
C LYS A 510 -27.87 -6.87 0.76
N ILE A 511 -26.99 -7.85 0.98
CA ILE A 511 -25.53 -7.68 0.90
C ILE A 511 -25.08 -8.18 -0.46
N TYR A 512 -24.20 -7.43 -1.09
CA TYR A 512 -23.60 -7.80 -2.36
C TYR A 512 -22.11 -8.05 -2.16
N GLN A 513 -21.60 -9.13 -2.73
CA GLN A 513 -20.18 -9.46 -2.76
C GLN A 513 -19.75 -9.69 -4.20
N TYR A 514 -18.63 -9.09 -4.57
CA TYR A 514 -18.01 -9.35 -5.86
C TYR A 514 -17.29 -10.70 -5.84
N LEU A 515 -17.63 -11.58 -6.77
CA LEU A 515 -17.05 -12.91 -6.88
C LEU A 515 -15.87 -12.96 -7.85
N GLY A 516 -16.00 -12.39 -9.04
CA GLY A 516 -14.96 -12.40 -10.04
C GLY A 516 -15.47 -12.41 -11.48
N LYS A 517 -14.52 -12.43 -12.43
CA LYS A 517 -14.80 -12.51 -13.86
C LYS A 517 -15.03 -13.93 -14.34
N SER A 518 -14.26 -14.87 -13.81
CA SER A 518 -14.31 -16.29 -14.15
C SER A 518 -13.96 -17.10 -12.93
N LEU A 519 -14.51 -18.30 -12.86
CA LEU A 519 -14.19 -19.27 -11.81
C LEU A 519 -13.19 -20.34 -12.26
N ASP A 520 -12.56 -20.13 -13.41
CA ASP A 520 -11.58 -21.05 -13.96
C ASP A 520 -10.15 -20.68 -13.51
N PHE A 521 -9.48 -21.60 -12.80
CA PHE A 521 -8.08 -21.43 -12.39
C PHE A 521 -7.10 -21.32 -13.56
N LYS A 522 -7.42 -21.85 -14.72
CA LYS A 522 -6.59 -21.66 -15.91
C LYS A 522 -6.41 -20.18 -16.23
N ASN A 523 -7.45 -19.39 -16.01
CA ASN A 523 -7.41 -17.95 -16.23
C ASN A 523 -6.49 -17.19 -15.25
N ILE A 524 -6.16 -17.75 -14.08
CA ILE A 524 -5.15 -17.15 -13.17
C ILE A 524 -3.75 -17.23 -13.80
N ILE A 525 -3.46 -18.31 -14.53
CA ILE A 525 -2.13 -18.59 -15.08
C ILE A 525 -1.96 -18.00 -16.47
N GLU A 526 -3.04 -17.94 -17.27
CA GLU A 526 -3.01 -17.58 -18.69
C GLU A 526 -3.20 -16.06 -18.98
N HIS A 527 -3.27 -15.21 -17.94
CA HIS A 527 -3.56 -13.77 -18.10
C HIS A 527 -2.42 -12.93 -18.70
N GLU A 528 -1.38 -13.52 -19.25
CA GLU A 528 -0.34 -12.75 -19.90
C GLU A 528 -0.51 -12.75 -21.43
N ASN A 529 -1.27 -11.80 -21.96
CA ASN A 529 -1.27 -11.44 -23.38
C ASN A 529 0.06 -10.78 -23.83
N TYR A 530 1.16 -11.09 -23.15
CA TYR A 530 2.49 -10.58 -23.46
C TYR A 530 3.38 -11.70 -23.98
N ASN A 531 4.02 -11.42 -25.11
CA ASN A 531 5.12 -12.24 -25.59
C ASN A 531 6.32 -12.05 -24.67
N LYS A 532 7.17 -13.08 -24.55
CA LYS A 532 8.33 -13.10 -23.66
C LYS A 532 9.61 -13.41 -24.39
N LEU A 533 10.67 -12.64 -24.10
CA LEU A 533 12.00 -12.82 -24.66
C LEU A 533 13.05 -12.60 -23.57
N LYS A 534 14.18 -13.31 -23.62
CA LYS A 534 15.33 -13.08 -22.74
C LYS A 534 16.32 -12.11 -23.40
N LEU A 535 16.83 -11.16 -22.59
CA LEU A 535 17.90 -10.24 -22.95
C LEU A 535 18.99 -10.32 -21.87
N GLY A 536 19.98 -11.17 -22.04
CA GLY A 536 20.96 -11.45 -21.02
C GLY A 536 20.31 -11.93 -19.72
N LYS A 537 20.53 -11.21 -18.62
CA LYS A 537 19.91 -11.49 -17.31
C LYS A 537 18.50 -10.92 -17.18
N ALA A 538 18.10 -9.99 -18.05
CA ALA A 538 16.79 -9.37 -18.00
C ALA A 538 15.74 -10.15 -18.81
N THR A 539 14.48 -9.86 -18.58
CA THR A 539 13.35 -10.42 -19.31
C THR A 539 12.58 -9.29 -19.99
N ILE A 540 12.28 -9.45 -21.25
CA ILE A 540 11.43 -8.55 -22.05
C ILE A 540 10.03 -9.15 -22.12
N PHE A 541 9.02 -8.31 -21.89
CA PHE A 541 7.62 -8.61 -22.15
C PHE A 541 7.07 -7.54 -23.11
N TYR A 542 6.30 -7.96 -24.12
CA TYR A 542 5.74 -7.05 -25.09
C TYR A 542 4.41 -7.56 -25.66
N ASP A 543 3.51 -6.65 -25.97
CA ASP A 543 2.22 -6.99 -26.57
C ASP A 543 2.32 -7.23 -28.08
N ASN A 544 1.24 -7.74 -28.68
CA ASN A 544 1.19 -8.08 -30.10
C ASN A 544 1.29 -6.88 -31.06
N GLY A 545 1.24 -5.66 -30.57
CA GLY A 545 1.45 -4.45 -31.38
C GLY A 545 2.91 -3.97 -31.39
N ILE A 546 3.81 -4.71 -30.74
CA ILE A 546 5.26 -4.43 -30.74
C ILE A 546 5.99 -5.46 -31.61
N GLN A 547 6.90 -4.99 -32.42
CA GLN A 547 7.88 -5.79 -33.16
C GLN A 547 9.27 -5.50 -32.61
N ILE A 548 10.09 -6.53 -32.43
CA ILE A 548 11.44 -6.42 -31.87
C ILE A 548 12.43 -7.00 -32.87
N ASN A 549 13.50 -6.24 -33.17
CA ASN A 549 14.69 -6.69 -33.83
C ASN A 549 15.86 -6.61 -32.83
N ASN A 550 16.39 -7.75 -32.44
CA ASN A 550 17.50 -7.82 -31.48
C ASN A 550 18.79 -8.18 -32.27
N ASN A 551 19.67 -7.20 -32.43
CA ASN A 551 20.99 -7.42 -33.05
C ASN A 551 22.03 -7.54 -31.92
N ILE A 552 22.27 -8.77 -31.46
CA ILE A 552 23.18 -9.07 -30.37
C ILE A 552 24.62 -8.66 -30.70
N ASP A 553 25.06 -8.84 -31.96
CA ASP A 553 26.43 -8.52 -32.37
C ASP A 553 26.72 -7.01 -32.30
N GLN A 554 25.71 -6.18 -32.44
CA GLN A 554 25.81 -4.71 -32.36
C GLN A 554 25.42 -4.15 -31.02
N ASN A 555 25.06 -4.98 -30.03
CA ASN A 555 24.48 -4.54 -28.75
C ASN A 555 23.30 -3.55 -28.94
N LEU A 556 22.44 -3.83 -29.92
CA LEU A 556 21.34 -2.96 -30.34
C LEU A 556 20.00 -3.69 -30.25
N LEU A 557 19.07 -3.08 -29.52
CA LEU A 557 17.67 -3.50 -29.45
C LEU A 557 16.80 -2.48 -30.17
N GLU A 558 16.26 -2.86 -31.34
CA GLU A 558 15.31 -2.04 -32.09
C GLU A 558 13.87 -2.49 -31.82
N ILE A 559 13.01 -1.53 -31.50
CA ILE A 559 11.62 -1.75 -31.13
C ILE A 559 10.76 -0.90 -32.05
N TYR A 560 9.73 -1.50 -32.62
CA TYR A 560 8.76 -0.85 -33.49
C TYR A 560 7.36 -1.01 -32.93
N GLN A 561 6.68 0.12 -32.65
CA GLN A 561 5.29 0.15 -32.22
C GLN A 561 4.38 0.23 -33.44
N ASN A 562 3.66 -0.85 -33.74
CA ASN A 562 2.76 -0.97 -34.88
C ASN A 562 1.31 -0.58 -34.61
N LYS A 563 0.95 -0.42 -33.31
CA LYS A 563 -0.36 0.02 -32.86
C LYS A 563 -0.22 1.06 -31.75
N PRO A 564 -1.06 2.12 -31.72
CA PRO A 564 -1.02 3.10 -30.64
C PRO A 564 -1.39 2.43 -29.30
N GLY A 565 -0.73 2.83 -28.21
CA GLY A 565 -0.93 2.28 -26.88
C GLY A 565 -0.22 0.95 -26.62
N SER A 566 0.40 0.32 -27.61
CA SER A 566 1.18 -0.92 -27.41
C SER A 566 2.44 -0.66 -26.60
N ARG A 567 2.78 -1.62 -25.73
CA ARG A 567 3.83 -1.46 -24.72
C ARG A 567 4.82 -2.62 -24.71
N ILE A 568 6.02 -2.27 -24.29
CA ILE A 568 7.11 -3.21 -24.00
C ILE A 568 7.72 -2.86 -22.65
N TYR A 569 8.03 -3.86 -21.84
CA TYR A 569 8.79 -3.63 -20.63
C TYR A 569 9.90 -4.66 -20.45
N ILE A 570 11.02 -4.19 -19.93
CA ILE A 570 12.22 -4.96 -19.62
C ILE A 570 12.35 -4.98 -18.10
N ILE A 571 12.38 -6.18 -17.53
CA ILE A 571 12.27 -6.32 -16.08
C ILE A 571 13.30 -7.29 -15.52
N ASN A 572 13.74 -6.99 -14.30
CA ASN A 572 14.60 -7.80 -13.44
C ASN A 572 15.92 -8.20 -14.13
N GLY A 573 17.04 -7.84 -13.52
CA GLY A 573 18.36 -8.18 -14.02
C GLY A 573 19.24 -6.99 -14.30
N GLU A 574 20.13 -7.11 -15.30
CA GLU A 574 21.15 -6.13 -15.61
C GLU A 574 21.21 -5.87 -17.13
N LEU A 575 21.39 -4.59 -17.49
CA LEU A 575 21.65 -4.16 -18.87
C LEU A 575 22.97 -3.39 -18.90
N GLU A 576 23.90 -3.81 -19.72
CA GLU A 576 25.22 -3.19 -19.83
C GLU A 576 25.61 -2.98 -21.30
N ASN A 577 26.11 -1.78 -21.62
CA ASN A 577 26.65 -1.41 -22.92
C ASN A 577 25.69 -1.68 -24.10
N ILE A 578 24.37 -1.45 -23.91
CA ILE A 578 23.35 -1.67 -24.94
C ILE A 578 22.70 -0.36 -25.37
N ALA A 579 22.40 -0.27 -26.66
CA ALA A 579 21.56 0.77 -27.21
C ALA A 579 20.13 0.26 -27.45
N ILE A 580 19.14 1.03 -27.03
CA ILE A 580 17.71 0.72 -27.20
C ILE A 580 17.08 1.82 -28.06
N ASN A 581 16.56 1.45 -29.23
CA ASN A 581 15.90 2.36 -30.15
C ASN A 581 14.40 2.01 -30.21
N PHE A 582 13.53 2.90 -29.73
CA PHE A 582 12.08 2.76 -29.79
C PHE A 582 11.50 3.66 -30.89
N ASN A 583 10.91 3.04 -31.91
CA ASN A 583 10.24 3.70 -33.00
C ASN A 583 8.73 3.58 -32.85
N GLY A 584 8.11 4.67 -32.46
CA GLY A 584 6.68 4.73 -32.17
C GLY A 584 5.80 4.87 -33.41
N TYR A 585 4.51 4.66 -33.21
CA TYR A 585 3.47 4.70 -34.23
C TYR A 585 3.23 6.13 -34.77
N LYS A 586 3.09 6.29 -36.09
CA LYS A 586 2.71 7.57 -36.71
C LYS A 586 1.19 7.80 -36.54
N ARG A 587 0.82 8.67 -35.65
CA ARG A 587 -0.57 8.94 -35.25
C ARG A 587 -1.28 9.95 -36.15
N SER A 588 -2.59 9.75 -36.35
CA SER A 588 -3.51 10.83 -36.73
C SER A 588 -3.84 11.74 -35.53
N PRO A 589 -4.33 12.96 -35.72
CA PRO A 589 -4.77 13.83 -34.62
C PRO A 589 -5.89 13.21 -33.75
N GLU A 590 -6.82 12.47 -34.37
CA GLU A 590 -7.95 11.83 -33.71
C GLU A 590 -7.50 10.66 -32.79
N GLU A 591 -6.54 9.87 -33.25
CA GLU A 591 -5.99 8.75 -32.46
C GLU A 591 -5.28 9.20 -31.18
N LYS A 592 -4.74 10.42 -31.12
CA LYS A 592 -4.08 10.96 -29.92
C LYS A 592 -5.02 11.04 -28.74
N GLU A 593 -6.21 11.62 -28.93
CA GLU A 593 -7.19 11.81 -27.87
C GLU A 593 -7.74 10.47 -27.35
N ILE A 594 -7.99 9.54 -28.26
CA ILE A 594 -8.49 8.20 -27.93
C ILE A 594 -7.50 7.43 -27.06
N VAL A 595 -6.21 7.46 -27.38
CA VAL A 595 -5.18 6.73 -26.62
C VAL A 595 -5.04 7.28 -25.21
N LEU A 596 -4.96 8.60 -25.03
CA LEU A 596 -4.81 9.20 -23.69
C LEU A 596 -6.06 9.02 -22.83
N LYS A 597 -7.24 9.06 -23.41
CA LYS A 597 -8.49 8.90 -22.67
C LYS A 597 -8.75 7.46 -22.24
N ASN A 598 -8.51 6.51 -23.14
CA ASN A 598 -8.93 5.12 -22.91
C ASN A 598 -7.81 4.25 -22.35
N TYR A 599 -6.54 4.57 -22.60
CA TYR A 599 -5.40 3.74 -22.26
C TYR A 599 -4.23 4.50 -21.62
N PRO A 600 -4.47 5.31 -20.59
CA PRO A 600 -3.37 6.03 -19.92
C PRO A 600 -2.38 5.06 -19.27
N ILE A 601 -2.85 3.91 -18.80
CA ILE A 601 -2.04 2.78 -18.32
C ILE A 601 -2.48 1.50 -19.03
N ASP A 602 -1.68 0.44 -18.94
CA ASP A 602 -2.10 -0.92 -19.28
C ASP A 602 -2.73 -1.64 -18.08
N ILE A 603 -3.07 -2.91 -18.25
CA ILE A 603 -3.63 -3.75 -17.17
C ILE A 603 -2.62 -4.05 -16.05
N LYS A 604 -1.32 -3.82 -16.28
CA LYS A 604 -0.25 -3.93 -15.28
C LYS A 604 0.03 -2.59 -14.56
N GLY A 605 -0.64 -1.52 -14.96
CA GLY A 605 -0.46 -0.18 -14.40
C GLY A 605 0.73 0.58 -14.99
N LEU A 606 1.27 0.14 -16.12
CA LEU A 606 2.39 0.79 -16.78
C LEU A 606 1.91 1.95 -17.65
N THR A 607 2.58 3.09 -17.57
CA THR A 607 2.33 4.32 -18.32
C THR A 607 3.18 4.39 -19.58
N GLY A 608 4.43 3.86 -19.52
CA GLY A 608 5.42 3.95 -20.59
C GLY A 608 5.13 3.07 -21.81
N CYS A 609 5.43 3.57 -23.00
CA CYS A 609 5.55 2.72 -24.17
C CYS A 609 6.73 1.76 -24.04
N LEU A 610 7.88 2.27 -23.58
CA LEU A 610 9.04 1.51 -23.14
C LEU A 610 9.20 1.67 -21.65
N SER A 611 9.10 0.59 -20.86
CA SER A 611 9.35 0.63 -19.44
C SER A 611 10.56 -0.23 -19.05
N LEU A 612 11.46 0.32 -18.22
CA LEU A 612 12.55 -0.41 -17.58
C LEU A 612 12.23 -0.54 -16.09
N ILE A 613 12.22 -1.78 -15.56
CA ILE A 613 11.68 -2.06 -14.22
C ILE A 613 12.62 -2.96 -13.43
N ASN A 614 12.96 -2.58 -12.18
CA ASN A 614 13.81 -3.38 -11.29
C ASN A 614 15.13 -3.79 -11.95
N LEU A 615 15.83 -2.87 -12.60
CA LEU A 615 17.04 -3.13 -13.36
C LEU A 615 18.26 -2.42 -12.80
N LYS A 616 19.41 -3.06 -12.94
CA LYS A 616 20.70 -2.39 -12.86
C LYS A 616 21.18 -2.06 -14.28
N VAL A 617 21.55 -0.79 -14.49
CA VAL A 617 21.95 -0.32 -15.83
C VAL A 617 23.37 0.26 -15.79
N LYS A 618 24.16 -0.02 -16.83
CA LYS A 618 25.51 0.51 -16.98
C LYS A 618 25.80 0.83 -18.43
N ASN A 619 26.16 2.10 -18.69
CA ASN A 619 26.55 2.59 -20.00
C ASN A 619 25.50 2.31 -21.08
N ILE A 620 24.22 2.41 -20.80
CA ILE A 620 23.17 2.23 -21.79
C ILE A 620 22.83 3.55 -22.50
N SER A 621 22.29 3.45 -23.70
CA SER A 621 21.72 4.58 -24.43
C SER A 621 20.31 4.25 -24.91
N ILE A 622 19.40 5.22 -24.80
CA ILE A 622 17.99 5.02 -25.17
C ILE A 622 17.55 6.12 -26.13
N LYS A 623 16.91 5.74 -27.22
CA LYS A 623 16.26 6.69 -28.13
C LYS A 623 14.81 6.30 -28.30
N ALA A 624 13.90 7.28 -28.18
CA ALA A 624 12.49 7.10 -28.44
C ALA A 624 11.96 8.19 -29.35
N ASN A 625 11.23 7.78 -30.38
CA ASN A 625 10.62 8.72 -31.32
C ASN A 625 9.16 8.36 -31.57
N ARG A 626 8.24 9.33 -31.45
CA ARG A 626 6.79 9.19 -31.72
C ARG A 626 6.10 8.14 -30.83
N ALA A 627 6.56 7.92 -29.62
CA ALA A 627 5.92 7.01 -28.70
C ALA A 627 4.45 7.41 -28.44
N SER A 628 3.55 6.41 -28.48
CA SER A 628 2.09 6.61 -28.45
C SER A 628 1.46 6.02 -27.20
N CYS A 629 1.95 6.44 -26.02
CA CYS A 629 1.44 6.10 -24.68
C CYS A 629 1.44 7.35 -23.80
N GLU A 630 1.08 7.24 -22.53
CA GLU A 630 1.14 8.31 -21.53
C GLU A 630 2.57 8.83 -21.42
N ASP A 631 3.54 7.94 -21.16
CA ASP A 631 4.97 8.26 -21.20
C ASP A 631 5.62 7.62 -22.42
N ALA A 632 6.58 8.30 -23.04
CA ALA A 632 7.39 7.66 -24.06
C ALA A 632 8.29 6.59 -23.42
N ILE A 633 8.95 6.95 -22.32
CA ILE A 633 9.80 6.06 -21.52
C ILE A 633 9.41 6.20 -20.04
N ASN A 634 9.28 5.07 -19.34
CA ASN A 634 9.08 5.04 -17.89
C ASN A 634 10.15 4.14 -17.24
N LEU A 635 10.90 4.68 -16.27
CA LEU A 635 11.93 3.99 -15.52
C LEU A 635 11.47 3.80 -14.07
N ILE A 636 11.32 2.55 -13.62
CA ILE A 636 10.77 2.22 -12.31
C ILE A 636 11.79 1.39 -11.53
N ASN A 637 12.26 1.90 -10.40
CA ASN A 637 13.20 1.19 -9.55
C ASN A 637 14.47 0.74 -10.32
N VAL A 638 15.07 1.67 -11.07
CA VAL A 638 16.28 1.45 -11.88
C VAL A 638 17.47 2.07 -11.18
N GLU A 639 18.59 1.34 -11.12
CA GLU A 639 19.84 1.81 -10.51
C GLU A 639 20.99 1.80 -11.50
N GLY A 640 21.87 2.80 -11.45
CA GLY A 640 23.10 2.84 -12.24
C GLY A 640 23.28 4.07 -13.09
N ASN A 641 23.90 3.93 -14.27
CA ASN A 641 24.20 5.05 -15.15
C ASN A 641 23.71 4.85 -16.58
N ILE A 642 23.21 5.95 -17.17
CA ILE A 642 22.73 6.05 -18.53
C ILE A 642 23.56 7.12 -19.25
N ASN A 643 24.18 6.77 -20.36
CA ASN A 643 25.03 7.70 -21.10
C ASN A 643 24.20 8.75 -21.85
N ASN A 644 23.15 8.30 -22.54
CA ASN A 644 22.36 9.17 -23.38
C ASN A 644 20.89 8.74 -23.45
N ILE A 645 19.99 9.70 -23.29
CA ILE A 645 18.55 9.53 -23.57
C ILE A 645 18.13 10.60 -24.57
N GLU A 646 17.56 10.20 -25.69
CA GLU A 646 17.03 11.09 -26.71
C GLU A 646 15.56 10.77 -26.97
N ILE A 647 14.65 11.73 -26.73
CA ILE A 647 13.20 11.55 -26.93
C ILE A 647 12.67 12.63 -27.86
N LYS A 648 11.88 12.19 -28.86
CA LYS A 648 11.24 13.10 -29.81
C LYS A 648 9.76 12.77 -29.99
N ASN A 649 8.93 13.81 -29.98
CA ASN A 649 7.51 13.74 -30.34
C ASN A 649 6.70 12.75 -29.47
N SER A 650 6.82 12.81 -28.14
CA SER A 650 6.01 12.02 -27.22
C SER A 650 4.55 12.46 -27.20
N LEU A 651 3.64 11.52 -26.94
CA LEU A 651 2.19 11.76 -26.93
C LEU A 651 1.74 12.59 -25.73
N SER A 652 2.32 12.36 -24.55
CA SER A 652 2.10 13.11 -23.32
C SER A 652 3.45 13.40 -22.69
N ASP A 653 3.91 12.65 -21.70
CA ASP A 653 5.19 12.84 -21.05
C ASP A 653 6.35 12.24 -21.86
N GLY A 654 7.51 12.88 -21.81
CA GLY A 654 8.71 12.39 -22.46
C GLY A 654 9.34 11.24 -21.67
N LEU A 655 9.78 11.54 -20.46
CA LEU A 655 10.44 10.61 -19.56
C LEU A 655 9.86 10.74 -18.17
N ASP A 656 9.37 9.64 -17.62
CA ASP A 656 8.94 9.52 -16.23
C ASP A 656 9.88 8.56 -15.47
N ILE A 657 10.38 8.96 -14.29
CA ILE A 657 11.31 8.15 -13.51
C ILE A 657 10.83 8.07 -12.06
N ASP A 658 10.50 6.83 -11.63
CA ASP A 658 9.98 6.52 -10.30
C ASP A 658 10.99 5.69 -9.48
N PHE A 659 11.13 5.98 -8.19
CA PHE A 659 11.82 5.15 -7.20
C PHE A 659 13.25 4.74 -7.58
N SER A 660 13.96 5.53 -8.38
CA SER A 660 15.20 5.15 -9.02
C SER A 660 16.41 5.87 -8.42
N ARG A 661 17.60 5.27 -8.59
CA ARG A 661 18.88 5.89 -8.26
C ARG A 661 19.75 5.91 -9.52
N LEU A 662 19.73 7.05 -10.22
CA LEU A 662 20.31 7.15 -11.57
C LEU A 662 21.25 8.32 -11.72
N GLU A 663 22.34 8.06 -12.47
CA GLU A 663 23.18 9.09 -13.09
C GLU A 663 22.92 9.10 -14.61
N ILE A 664 22.51 10.26 -15.16
CA ILE A 664 22.29 10.44 -16.60
C ILE A 664 23.22 11.54 -17.12
N ASN A 665 24.08 11.21 -18.08
CA ASN A 665 25.04 12.13 -18.60
C ASN A 665 24.41 13.16 -19.56
N ASN A 666 23.64 12.70 -20.54
CA ASN A 666 22.95 13.56 -21.50
C ASN A 666 21.50 13.15 -21.65
N LEU A 667 20.61 14.13 -21.58
CA LEU A 667 19.18 13.96 -21.80
C LEU A 667 18.67 15.06 -22.72
N ASP A 668 18.21 14.67 -23.90
CA ASP A 668 17.63 15.56 -24.89
C ASP A 668 16.18 15.18 -25.16
N ILE A 669 15.24 16.08 -24.87
CA ILE A 669 13.80 15.87 -25.13
C ILE A 669 13.29 17.00 -26.02
N LEU A 670 12.74 16.62 -27.16
CA LEU A 670 12.16 17.52 -28.14
C LEU A 670 10.69 17.18 -28.39
N SER A 671 9.81 18.08 -27.98
CA SER A 671 8.36 17.98 -28.22
C SER A 671 7.67 16.87 -27.42
N SER A 672 7.31 17.20 -26.19
CA SER A 672 6.35 16.45 -25.36
C SER A 672 5.06 17.25 -25.23
N LEU A 673 3.89 16.61 -25.34
CA LEU A 673 2.62 17.36 -25.24
C LEU A 673 2.25 17.71 -23.80
N ASN A 674 2.88 17.09 -22.80
CA ASN A 674 2.78 17.44 -21.38
C ASN A 674 4.17 17.69 -20.79
N ASP A 675 4.63 16.98 -19.76
CA ASP A 675 5.95 17.18 -19.15
C ASP A 675 7.07 16.58 -20.00
N CYS A 676 8.21 17.26 -20.12
CA CYS A 676 9.38 16.66 -20.76
C CYS A 676 10.03 15.62 -19.84
N LEU A 677 10.28 15.96 -18.58
CA LEU A 677 10.88 15.05 -17.58
C LEU A 677 10.11 15.18 -16.25
N ASP A 678 9.58 14.07 -15.74
CA ASP A 678 9.04 13.96 -14.36
C ASP A 678 9.88 12.99 -13.54
N LEU A 679 10.25 13.41 -12.32
CA LEU A 679 11.04 12.65 -11.37
C LEU A 679 10.24 12.47 -10.08
N SER A 680 10.08 11.22 -9.62
CA SER A 680 9.35 10.87 -8.41
C SER A 680 10.14 9.88 -7.55
N TYR A 681 10.20 10.11 -6.23
CA TYR A 681 10.75 9.19 -5.22
C TYR A 681 12.13 8.61 -5.57
N GLY A 682 13.16 9.40 -5.68
CA GLY A 682 14.47 8.84 -6.01
C GLY A 682 15.64 9.78 -5.74
N GLU A 683 16.84 9.30 -6.07
CA GLU A 683 18.08 10.04 -6.04
C GLU A 683 18.64 10.16 -7.45
N TYR A 684 18.73 11.36 -7.96
CA TYR A 684 19.05 11.64 -9.36
C TYR A 684 20.25 12.55 -9.48
N LYS A 685 21.22 12.15 -10.30
CA LYS A 685 22.35 12.98 -10.70
C LYS A 685 22.31 13.15 -12.22
N LEU A 686 22.04 14.36 -12.68
CA LEU A 686 21.89 14.67 -14.08
C LEU A 686 22.98 15.68 -14.50
N ILE A 687 23.63 15.44 -15.64
CA ILE A 687 24.77 16.27 -16.06
C ILE A 687 24.32 17.34 -17.05
N ASN A 688 23.83 16.95 -18.21
CA ASN A 688 23.41 17.88 -19.27
C ASN A 688 21.98 17.58 -19.71
N LEU A 689 21.09 18.54 -19.56
CA LEU A 689 19.70 18.46 -19.97
C LEU A 689 19.35 19.54 -20.98
N ASN A 690 18.76 19.13 -22.11
CA ASN A 690 18.18 20.02 -23.11
C ASN A 690 16.72 19.65 -23.34
N LEU A 691 15.82 20.48 -22.89
CA LEU A 691 14.38 20.25 -22.94
C LEU A 691 13.72 21.33 -23.80
N SER A 692 13.01 20.93 -24.83
CA SER A 692 12.43 21.87 -25.79
C SER A 692 11.00 21.51 -26.18
N SER A 693 10.14 22.51 -26.21
CA SER A 693 8.71 22.37 -26.58
C SER A 693 7.96 21.40 -25.67
N CYS A 694 8.03 21.63 -24.35
CA CYS A 694 7.28 20.90 -23.35
C CYS A 694 5.92 21.56 -23.14
N GLY A 695 4.82 20.80 -23.20
CA GLY A 695 3.46 21.33 -23.12
C GLY A 695 3.13 21.94 -21.75
N ASP A 696 3.54 21.28 -20.66
CA ASP A 696 3.38 21.79 -19.32
C ASP A 696 4.75 22.11 -18.68
N LYS A 697 5.50 21.12 -18.20
CA LYS A 697 6.79 21.39 -17.49
C LYS A 697 7.98 20.92 -18.29
N GLY A 698 9.07 21.73 -18.26
CA GLY A 698 10.36 21.24 -18.72
C GLY A 698 10.87 20.14 -17.80
N LEU A 699 11.06 20.45 -16.53
CA LEU A 699 11.47 19.51 -15.48
C LEU A 699 10.51 19.59 -14.31
N SER A 700 9.97 18.46 -13.88
CA SER A 700 9.18 18.26 -12.68
C SER A 700 9.96 17.40 -11.70
N VAL A 701 10.22 17.91 -10.49
CA VAL A 701 10.90 17.19 -9.40
C VAL A 701 9.91 17.07 -8.24
N GLY A 702 9.36 15.87 -8.05
CA GLY A 702 8.26 15.65 -7.14
C GLY A 702 8.45 14.46 -6.19
N GLU A 703 7.57 14.40 -5.19
CA GLU A 703 7.37 13.22 -4.37
C GLU A 703 8.64 12.75 -3.65
N LYS A 704 9.27 13.71 -2.90
CA LYS A 704 10.48 13.41 -2.11
C LYS A 704 11.68 12.97 -2.94
N SER A 705 11.82 13.50 -4.17
CA SER A 705 13.01 13.30 -4.99
C SER A 705 14.18 14.17 -4.54
N PHE A 706 15.40 13.64 -4.66
CA PHE A 706 16.65 14.36 -4.46
C PHE A 706 17.38 14.47 -5.79
N LEU A 707 17.50 15.70 -6.30
CA LEU A 707 18.14 15.97 -7.58
C LEU A 707 19.41 16.80 -7.40
N VAL A 708 20.49 16.34 -8.00
CA VAL A 708 21.71 17.13 -8.27
C VAL A 708 21.83 17.26 -9.79
N LEU A 709 21.85 18.51 -10.28
CA LEU A 709 21.84 18.81 -11.71
C LEU A 709 22.91 19.84 -12.05
N ASN A 710 23.81 19.50 -12.96
CA ASN A 710 24.86 20.40 -13.36
C ASN A 710 24.34 21.48 -14.33
N LYS A 711 23.76 21.09 -15.46
CA LYS A 711 23.31 22.05 -16.47
C LYS A 711 21.98 21.68 -17.09
N ILE A 712 21.06 22.66 -17.12
CA ILE A 712 19.80 22.52 -17.83
C ILE A 712 19.49 23.72 -18.71
N ASN A 713 19.04 23.43 -19.93
CA ASN A 713 18.46 24.38 -20.86
C ASN A 713 17.01 23.99 -21.13
N VAL A 714 16.07 24.90 -20.86
CA VAL A 714 14.66 24.74 -21.20
C VAL A 714 14.25 25.82 -22.21
N ASN A 715 13.66 25.39 -23.33
CA ASN A 715 13.15 26.29 -24.35
C ASN A 715 11.69 25.97 -24.69
N LYS A 716 10.79 26.85 -24.29
CA LYS A 716 9.33 26.73 -24.49
C LYS A 716 8.70 25.64 -23.60
N ALA A 717 8.19 26.08 -22.45
CA ALA A 717 7.38 25.29 -21.53
C ALA A 717 6.35 26.21 -20.83
N SER A 718 5.28 25.67 -20.27
CA SER A 718 4.42 26.44 -19.37
C SER A 718 5.20 26.80 -18.08
N THR A 719 5.84 25.81 -17.46
CA THR A 719 6.74 25.97 -16.33
C THR A 719 8.11 25.38 -16.68
N GLY A 720 9.17 26.19 -16.57
CA GLY A 720 10.53 25.70 -16.86
C GLY A 720 10.94 24.59 -15.91
N ILE A 721 10.93 24.87 -14.60
CA ILE A 721 11.20 23.88 -13.53
C ILE A 721 10.13 23.98 -12.44
N ALA A 722 9.55 22.85 -12.08
CA ALA A 722 8.71 22.66 -10.91
C ALA A 722 9.42 21.78 -9.88
N VAL A 723 9.56 22.27 -8.63
CA VAL A 723 10.05 21.47 -7.49
C VAL A 723 8.93 21.39 -6.49
N LYS A 724 8.45 20.17 -6.21
CA LYS A 724 7.21 19.97 -5.44
C LYS A 724 7.33 18.84 -4.43
N ASP A 725 6.42 18.81 -3.46
CA ASP A 725 6.11 17.62 -2.65
C ASP A 725 7.33 17.04 -1.91
N SER A 726 7.92 17.86 -1.03
CA SER A 726 9.08 17.52 -0.18
C SER A 726 10.36 17.17 -0.95
N SER A 727 10.46 17.56 -2.22
CA SER A 727 11.66 17.33 -3.02
C SER A 727 12.71 18.40 -2.78
N VAL A 728 13.97 18.02 -3.03
CA VAL A 728 15.14 18.88 -2.96
C VAL A 728 15.85 18.86 -4.31
N ALA A 729 15.92 19.98 -4.99
CA ALA A 729 16.65 20.13 -6.24
C ALA A 729 17.83 21.08 -6.07
N THR A 730 19.04 20.63 -6.37
CA THR A 730 20.26 21.41 -6.38
C THR A 730 20.74 21.55 -7.81
N ILE A 731 20.72 22.78 -8.34
CA ILE A 731 20.97 23.06 -9.76
C ILE A 731 22.11 24.07 -9.89
N GLU A 732 23.17 23.67 -10.58
CA GLU A 732 24.33 24.53 -10.76
C GLU A 732 24.11 25.60 -11.84
N TYR A 733 23.68 25.19 -13.05
CA TYR A 733 23.46 26.12 -14.16
C TYR A 733 22.07 25.92 -14.79
N LEU A 734 21.27 26.98 -14.73
CA LEU A 734 19.91 27.00 -15.26
C LEU A 734 19.75 28.09 -16.30
N ASN A 735 19.21 27.72 -17.49
CA ASN A 735 18.89 28.63 -18.57
C ASN A 735 17.50 28.33 -19.12
N ILE A 736 16.53 29.21 -18.87
CA ILE A 736 15.14 29.03 -19.30
C ILE A 736 14.72 30.17 -20.20
N LYS A 737 14.14 29.81 -21.36
CA LYS A 737 13.58 30.73 -22.36
C LYS A 737 12.14 30.33 -22.68
N LYS A 738 11.28 31.31 -22.94
CA LYS A 738 9.89 31.14 -23.38
C LYS A 738 9.09 30.27 -22.39
N ALA A 739 9.12 30.64 -21.09
CA ALA A 739 8.31 29.99 -20.07
C ALA A 739 7.40 31.04 -19.37
N ILE A 740 6.17 30.66 -19.00
CA ILE A 740 5.27 31.49 -18.22
C ILE A 740 5.78 31.59 -16.78
N LYS A 741 6.17 30.46 -16.21
CA LYS A 741 6.88 30.35 -14.94
C LYS A 741 8.29 29.82 -15.18
N CYS A 742 9.28 30.55 -14.78
CA CYS A 742 10.66 30.08 -14.88
C CYS A 742 10.89 28.94 -13.87
N ILE A 743 10.58 29.19 -12.60
CA ILE A 743 10.71 28.25 -11.49
C ILE A 743 9.46 28.35 -10.63
N HIS A 744 8.91 27.20 -10.24
CA HIS A 744 7.81 27.12 -9.29
C HIS A 744 8.10 26.08 -8.20
N VAL A 745 8.11 26.50 -6.92
CA VAL A 745 8.39 25.63 -5.78
C VAL A 745 7.19 25.59 -4.85
N TYR A 746 6.57 24.41 -4.71
CA TYR A 746 5.27 24.28 -4.06
C TYR A 746 4.98 22.88 -3.51
N ARG A 747 3.86 22.71 -2.81
CA ARG A 747 3.24 21.43 -2.43
C ARG A 747 2.01 21.18 -3.30
N LYS A 748 1.88 19.98 -3.85
CA LYS A 748 0.72 19.53 -4.63
C LYS A 748 -0.12 18.50 -3.87
N LYS A 749 0.52 17.52 -3.23
CA LYS A 749 -0.15 16.38 -2.58
C LYS A 749 -0.20 16.55 -1.07
N GLN A 750 -1.25 16.02 -0.43
CA GLN A 750 -1.52 16.19 1.01
C GLN A 750 -0.44 15.55 1.89
N GLU A 751 0.08 14.39 1.49
CA GLU A 751 1.06 13.57 2.20
C GLU A 751 2.47 14.17 2.24
N PHE A 752 2.71 15.28 1.56
CA PHE A 752 4.02 15.97 1.51
C PHE A 752 3.97 17.35 2.11
N SER A 753 5.15 17.89 2.34
CA SER A 753 5.41 19.28 2.70
C SER A 753 5.79 20.12 1.47
N GLY A 754 6.20 21.36 1.66
CA GLY A 754 6.80 22.20 0.62
C GLY A 754 8.09 21.57 0.06
N ALA A 755 8.77 22.26 -0.84
CA ALA A 755 9.96 21.77 -1.50
C ALA A 755 11.12 22.79 -1.41
N ILE A 756 12.34 22.37 -1.79
CA ILE A 756 13.55 23.19 -1.74
C ILE A 756 14.20 23.22 -3.12
N ALA A 757 14.50 24.41 -3.61
CA ALA A 757 15.33 24.63 -4.80
C ALA A 757 16.60 25.39 -4.41
N ASN A 758 17.76 24.76 -4.51
CA ASN A 758 19.09 25.35 -4.32
C ASN A 758 19.65 25.67 -5.71
N LEU A 759 19.93 26.94 -5.97
CA LEU A 759 20.26 27.43 -7.31
C LEU A 759 21.55 28.26 -7.27
N LYS A 760 22.49 28.02 -8.20
CA LYS A 760 23.74 28.77 -8.30
C LYS A 760 23.68 29.83 -9.40
N PHE A 761 23.63 29.41 -10.66
CA PHE A 761 23.57 30.31 -11.79
C PHE A 761 22.22 30.20 -12.49
N VAL A 762 21.42 31.27 -12.42
CA VAL A 762 20.04 31.28 -12.94
C VAL A 762 19.90 32.33 -14.03
N LYS A 763 19.52 31.88 -15.24
CA LYS A 763 19.12 32.74 -16.35
C LYS A 763 17.66 32.45 -16.70
N CYS A 764 16.78 33.31 -16.24
CA CYS A 764 15.37 33.34 -16.66
C CYS A 764 15.20 34.49 -17.65
N HIS A 765 15.01 34.17 -18.93
CA HIS A 765 14.80 35.21 -19.96
C HIS A 765 13.38 35.74 -19.92
N ASP A 766 12.42 34.84 -19.62
CA ASP A 766 10.99 35.11 -19.53
C ASP A 766 10.42 34.35 -18.32
N GLY A 767 9.31 34.82 -17.81
CA GLY A 767 8.57 34.14 -16.77
C GLY A 767 8.98 34.51 -15.33
N LYS A 768 8.11 34.14 -14.40
CA LYS A 768 8.24 34.47 -12.99
C LYS A 768 8.87 33.33 -12.20
N ILE A 769 9.58 33.68 -11.13
CA ILE A 769 10.04 32.76 -10.11
C ILE A 769 9.03 32.81 -8.97
N GLU A 770 8.32 31.71 -8.71
CA GLU A 770 7.26 31.63 -7.71
C GLU A 770 7.55 30.56 -6.66
N LYS A 771 7.19 30.82 -5.43
CA LYS A 771 7.18 29.83 -4.36
C LYS A 771 5.93 29.92 -3.51
N GLN A 772 5.42 28.77 -3.08
CA GLN A 772 4.36 28.68 -2.09
C GLN A 772 4.93 28.82 -0.67
N ALA A 773 4.11 29.28 0.27
CA ALA A 773 4.46 29.28 1.69
C ALA A 773 4.86 27.86 2.15
N GLY A 774 5.93 27.77 2.98
CA GLY A 774 6.50 26.48 3.40
C GLY A 774 7.45 25.83 2.37
N SER A 775 7.76 26.51 1.25
CA SER A 775 8.78 26.11 0.28
C SER A 775 9.93 27.10 0.26
N PHE A 776 11.12 26.67 -0.18
CA PHE A 776 12.34 27.46 -0.14
C PHE A 776 13.02 27.56 -1.51
N ILE A 777 13.52 28.74 -1.84
CA ILE A 777 14.41 28.98 -2.98
C ILE A 777 15.66 29.65 -2.43
N ASN A 778 16.77 28.95 -2.50
CA ASN A 778 18.07 29.44 -2.06
C ASN A 778 18.90 29.77 -3.29
N ARG A 779 19.33 31.03 -3.39
CA ARG A 779 20.26 31.48 -4.42
C ARG A 779 21.66 31.57 -3.85
N ASN A 780 22.67 31.20 -4.63
CA ASN A 780 24.09 31.16 -4.22
C ASN A 780 24.37 30.18 -3.07
N ALA A 781 23.63 29.05 -3.00
CA ALA A 781 23.71 28.08 -1.92
C ALA A 781 24.69 26.92 -2.17
N LEU A 782 25.63 27.07 -3.14
CA LEU A 782 26.63 26.04 -3.49
C LEU A 782 28.05 26.56 -3.22
#